data_7827eb8c122fcbb67c94d4df194a8efb
#
_entry.id   7827eb8c122fcbb67c94d4df194a8efb
#
_cell.length_a   1.000
_cell.length_b   1.000
_cell.length_c   1.000
_cell.angle_alpha   90.00
_cell.angle_beta   90.00
_cell.angle_gamma   90.00
#
_symmetry.space_group_name_H-M   'P 1'
#
loop_
_entity.id
_entity.type
_entity.pdbx_description
1 polymer ?
#
loop_
_entity_poly.entity_id
_entity_poly.type
_entity_poly.pdbx_seq_one_letter_code
_entity_poly.pdbx_strand_id
1 'polypeptide(L)'
;MIYPQNFEQKIGFDQIRNLLKNKCLSPLGQEQVDCMSFSDDFDSINLALEQVTEFMRIIQENDDFPSQYFFDVRPSLKRIRVEGLYMDESELFDLRRSLETIRDIIRYLQQSDAEDSEDEAFSSPYPALYELTKDILTFPLLIFQINNILDKFGKIKDNASAELLRIRRELASTTGSISRCLNSILRTAQSEGYVDKDVTPTMRDGRLVIPVAPGMKRKIRGIVHDESATGKTVFIEPAEVVEANNRIRELEGEERREIIRILTEFSGQIRPQVPAILQSYEFLAKIDFIRSKALFSIDIRAGKPSFENRQIVDWTEAVHPLLQMSLSKHGKKVVPLDIELTPKDRILLISGPNAGGKSVCLKTVGLLQYMLQCGMPVPMNERSHAGIFSRLFIDIGDEQSIEDDLSTYSSHLTNMKNMMKGCNGQSLILIDEFGGGTEPQIGGAIAEAVLKRFNQGKTFGVITTHYQNLKHFAEDHEGVINGAMLYDRHEMKALFQLQIGNPGSSFAVEIARKIGLPEEVIADASEIVGSEYIQSDKYLQDIVRDKRYWETKRQNIRKREKQMEDTIARYEKELEELDRSRKEILRKAKEDAEHLLQESNAKIENTIRTIKEAQAEKERTRMARQELTDFRQQVEEMNKASLEEKIARKMEKLREKQERKKEKKEKQKNEPAAVAPAPKVVPIQKGDYVRIKGQSSVGQVMEITNKTAVVMFGLMKTNVKTDRLERSEAPKPSNTLNKTTFISSDTMDHMYEKKLNFKQDLDVRGMRGDEAIQAVTYFIDDAILVGMNRVRILHGTGTGVLRTLIRQYLGTVPGVAHFKDEHVQFGGAGITVVDLK
;
A
#
# COMPACT_ATOMS: atom_id res chain seq x y z
N MET A 1 6.95 1.66 29.30
CA MET A 1 8.43 1.56 29.27
C MET A 1 8.83 0.53 28.22
N ILE A 2 9.81 0.86 27.36
CA ILE A 2 10.28 -0.02 26.29
C ILE A 2 11.77 -0.25 26.45
N TYR A 3 12.24 -1.48 26.28
CA TYR A 3 13.64 -1.85 26.39
C TYR A 3 14.00 -2.94 25.35
N PRO A 4 15.14 -2.88 24.69
CA PRO A 4 16.19 -1.84 24.74
C PRO A 4 15.79 -0.56 23.99
N GLN A 5 16.68 0.44 23.96
CA GLN A 5 16.42 1.70 23.25
C GLN A 5 16.21 1.52 21.74
N ASN A 6 16.89 0.54 21.13
CA ASN A 6 16.77 0.18 19.71
C ASN A 6 15.63 -0.85 19.44
N PHE A 7 14.63 -0.90 20.32
CA PHE A 7 13.49 -1.82 20.22
C PHE A 7 12.80 -1.74 18.83
N GLU A 8 12.52 -0.54 18.35
CA GLU A 8 11.86 -0.33 17.06
C GLU A 8 12.63 -0.94 15.89
N GLN A 9 13.95 -0.82 15.90
CA GLN A 9 14.82 -1.41 14.87
C GLN A 9 14.80 -2.95 14.96
N LYS A 10 14.83 -3.52 16.17
CA LYS A 10 14.81 -4.97 16.38
C LYS A 10 13.54 -5.63 15.88
N ILE A 11 12.39 -4.96 15.99
CA ILE A 11 11.11 -5.44 15.47
C ILE A 11 10.80 -4.99 14.04
N GLY A 12 11.60 -4.08 13.46
CA GLY A 12 11.39 -3.53 12.11
C GLY A 12 10.36 -2.40 12.04
N PHE A 13 10.00 -1.77 13.15
CA PHE A 13 9.03 -0.67 13.17
C PHE A 13 9.56 0.62 12.52
N ASP A 14 10.88 0.81 12.51
CA ASP A 14 11.56 1.86 11.75
C ASP A 14 11.21 1.82 10.26
N GLN A 15 11.11 0.62 9.67
CA GLN A 15 10.68 0.45 8.28
C GLN A 15 9.20 0.85 8.11
N ILE A 16 8.34 0.54 9.08
CA ILE A 16 6.94 0.97 9.06
C ILE A 16 6.83 2.49 9.13
N ARG A 17 7.62 3.15 9.99
CA ARG A 17 7.69 4.62 10.02
C ARG A 17 8.03 5.21 8.66
N ASN A 18 9.03 4.63 7.98
CA ASN A 18 9.42 5.09 6.64
C ASN A 18 8.28 4.87 5.61
N LEU A 19 7.58 3.74 5.68
CA LEU A 19 6.41 3.48 4.81
C LEU A 19 5.27 4.48 5.08
N LEU A 20 4.99 4.81 6.34
CA LEU A 20 4.00 5.82 6.70
C LEU A 20 4.39 7.22 6.19
N LYS A 21 5.65 7.64 6.36
CA LYS A 21 6.15 8.92 5.83
C LYS A 21 5.94 9.04 4.33
N ASN A 22 6.18 7.97 3.58
CA ASN A 22 5.98 7.95 2.14
C ASN A 22 4.49 8.07 1.73
N LYS A 23 3.57 7.83 2.65
CA LYS A 23 2.13 7.96 2.43
C LYS A 23 1.57 9.30 2.89
N CYS A 24 2.33 10.08 3.65
CA CYS A 24 1.96 11.44 4.03
C CYS A 24 1.96 12.36 2.82
N LEU A 25 1.02 13.29 2.77
CA LEU A 25 0.89 14.30 1.72
C LEU A 25 1.86 15.48 1.95
N SER A 26 2.28 15.67 3.20
CA SER A 26 3.01 16.86 3.62
C SER A 26 4.08 16.56 4.67
N PRO A 27 5.07 17.46 4.84
CA PRO A 27 6.00 17.40 5.95
C PRO A 27 5.30 17.44 7.32
N LEU A 28 4.10 18.05 7.39
CA LEU A 28 3.29 18.10 8.62
C LEU A 28 2.94 16.70 9.13
N GLY A 29 2.44 15.84 8.25
CA GLY A 29 2.13 14.45 8.59
C GLY A 29 3.39 13.64 8.90
N GLN A 30 4.50 13.89 8.20
CA GLN A 30 5.77 13.22 8.46
C GLN A 30 6.33 13.52 9.85
N GLU A 31 6.21 14.76 10.33
CA GLU A 31 6.56 15.15 11.70
C GLU A 31 5.72 14.38 12.73
N GLN A 32 4.42 14.19 12.47
CA GLN A 32 3.55 13.39 13.35
C GLN A 32 3.97 11.92 13.39
N VAL A 33 4.44 11.35 12.26
CA VAL A 33 5.01 10.00 12.21
C VAL A 33 6.28 9.92 13.06
N ASP A 34 7.14 10.94 13.05
CA ASP A 34 8.34 10.96 13.91
C ASP A 34 8.00 11.07 15.39
N CYS A 35 6.97 11.82 15.73
CA CYS A 35 6.49 12.00 17.11
C CYS A 35 5.67 10.80 17.62
N MET A 36 5.27 9.87 16.74
CA MET A 36 4.49 8.70 17.12
C MET A 36 5.24 7.86 18.16
N SER A 37 4.64 7.57 19.26
CA SER A 37 5.22 6.81 20.37
C SER A 37 4.26 5.76 20.91
N PHE A 38 4.82 4.77 21.54
CA PHE A 38 4.09 3.75 22.26
C PHE A 38 3.28 4.37 23.43
N SER A 39 2.01 4.05 23.53
CA SER A 39 1.11 4.46 24.62
C SER A 39 0.66 3.27 25.45
N ASP A 40 0.39 3.50 26.75
CA ASP A 40 -0.24 2.57 27.67
C ASP A 40 -1.60 3.11 28.21
N ASP A 41 -2.12 4.16 27.58
CA ASP A 41 -3.43 4.70 27.85
C ASP A 41 -4.48 4.06 26.90
N PHE A 42 -5.36 3.25 27.49
CA PHE A 42 -6.36 2.48 26.77
C PHE A 42 -7.31 3.35 25.94
N ASP A 43 -7.80 4.45 26.53
CA ASP A 43 -8.80 5.29 25.89
C ASP A 43 -8.21 6.02 24.69
N SER A 44 -6.99 6.54 24.81
CA SER A 44 -6.30 7.21 23.72
C SER A 44 -5.93 6.26 22.57
N ILE A 45 -5.53 5.01 22.90
CA ILE A 45 -5.23 4.00 21.88
C ILE A 45 -6.51 3.59 21.15
N ASN A 46 -7.59 3.33 21.89
CA ASN A 46 -8.86 2.91 21.27
C ASN A 46 -9.44 4.01 20.38
N LEU A 47 -9.39 5.27 20.81
CA LEU A 47 -9.79 6.42 20.00
C LEU A 47 -8.95 6.53 18.72
N ALA A 48 -7.62 6.38 18.83
CA ALA A 48 -6.74 6.42 17.67
C ALA A 48 -7.03 5.28 16.68
N LEU A 49 -7.31 4.06 17.18
CA LEU A 49 -7.70 2.92 16.35
C LEU A 49 -9.05 3.18 15.64
N GLU A 50 -10.01 3.79 16.32
CA GLU A 50 -11.30 4.17 15.76
C GLU A 50 -11.13 5.21 14.65
N GLN A 51 -10.36 6.28 14.90
CA GLN A 51 -10.07 7.30 13.91
C GLN A 51 -9.45 6.73 12.63
N VAL A 52 -8.49 5.81 12.76
CA VAL A 52 -7.89 5.15 11.60
C VAL A 52 -8.91 4.24 10.90
N THR A 53 -9.73 3.52 11.64
CA THR A 53 -10.76 2.62 11.07
C THR A 53 -11.84 3.41 10.33
N GLU A 54 -12.30 4.53 10.87
CA GLU A 54 -13.22 5.44 10.19
C GLU A 54 -12.60 5.99 8.91
N PHE A 55 -11.33 6.37 8.95
CA PHE A 55 -10.64 6.87 7.77
C PHE A 55 -10.44 5.76 6.70
N MET A 56 -10.21 4.51 7.12
CA MET A 56 -10.20 3.37 6.20
C MET A 56 -11.54 3.20 5.50
N ARG A 57 -12.66 3.38 6.22
CA ARG A 57 -14.01 3.37 5.63
C ARG A 57 -14.17 4.49 4.60
N ILE A 58 -13.76 5.72 4.91
CA ILE A 58 -13.79 6.84 3.96
C ILE A 58 -13.08 6.48 2.66
N ILE A 59 -11.88 5.92 2.74
CA ILE A 59 -11.10 5.56 1.54
C ILE A 59 -11.76 4.42 0.73
N GLN A 60 -12.46 3.49 1.41
CA GLN A 60 -13.08 2.33 0.77
C GLN A 60 -14.46 2.62 0.19
N GLU A 61 -15.24 3.50 0.82
CA GLU A 61 -16.62 3.79 0.45
C GLU A 61 -16.74 4.99 -0.51
N ASN A 62 -15.91 6.04 -0.31
CA ASN A 62 -15.98 7.27 -1.06
C ASN A 62 -14.59 7.86 -1.29
N ASP A 63 -14.24 8.10 -2.55
CA ASP A 63 -12.95 8.72 -2.92
C ASP A 63 -13.01 10.27 -2.92
N ASP A 64 -14.10 10.88 -2.41
CA ASP A 64 -14.33 12.33 -2.45
C ASP A 64 -13.75 13.12 -1.26
N PHE A 65 -12.91 12.48 -0.44
CA PHE A 65 -12.27 13.15 0.69
C PHE A 65 -11.32 14.25 0.21
N PRO A 66 -11.39 15.51 0.73
CA PRO A 66 -10.55 16.62 0.27
C PRO A 66 -9.09 16.42 0.71
N SER A 67 -8.34 15.68 -0.10
CA SER A 67 -6.93 15.32 0.14
C SER A 67 -5.93 16.19 -0.64
N GLN A 68 -6.35 17.34 -1.16
CA GLN A 68 -5.51 18.24 -1.95
C GLN A 68 -4.96 19.37 -1.07
N TYR A 69 -3.80 19.91 -1.44
CA TYR A 69 -3.24 21.16 -0.90
C TYR A 69 -2.87 21.14 0.61
N PHE A 70 -2.12 20.13 1.01
CA PHE A 70 -1.52 20.03 2.33
C PHE A 70 -0.15 20.74 2.37
N PHE A 71 -0.16 22.06 2.27
CA PHE A 71 1.08 22.85 2.28
C PHE A 71 1.49 23.24 3.70
N ASP A 72 2.81 23.28 3.97
CA ASP A 72 3.32 23.74 5.26
C ASP A 72 3.74 25.21 5.19
N VAL A 73 2.85 26.08 5.61
CA VAL A 73 3.13 27.52 5.71
C VAL A 73 3.42 27.98 7.16
N ARG A 74 3.58 27.08 8.10
CA ARG A 74 3.93 27.40 9.50
C ARG A 74 5.22 28.25 9.63
N PRO A 75 6.29 28.01 8.85
CA PRO A 75 7.47 28.88 8.88
C PRO A 75 7.15 30.32 8.53
N SER A 76 6.34 30.55 7.49
CA SER A 76 5.91 31.87 7.02
C SER A 76 5.00 32.54 8.04
N LEU A 77 4.05 31.80 8.64
CA LEU A 77 3.20 32.29 9.72
C LEU A 77 4.00 32.70 10.97
N LYS A 78 5.01 31.93 11.34
CA LYS A 78 5.92 32.28 12.45
C LYS A 78 6.74 33.54 12.12
N ARG A 79 7.18 33.69 10.88
CA ARG A 79 7.97 34.84 10.41
C ARG A 79 7.16 36.13 10.49
N ILE A 80 5.91 36.17 10.05
CA ILE A 80 5.08 37.36 10.05
C ILE A 80 4.64 37.84 11.45
N ARG A 81 4.94 37.10 12.52
CA ARG A 81 4.75 37.59 13.89
C ARG A 81 5.56 38.85 14.16
N VAL A 82 6.68 39.04 13.47
CA VAL A 82 7.50 40.24 13.53
C VAL A 82 6.88 41.32 12.65
N GLU A 83 6.71 42.52 13.17
CA GLU A 83 6.19 43.63 12.41
C GLU A 83 7.08 44.00 11.22
N GLY A 84 6.46 44.39 10.12
CA GLY A 84 7.14 44.76 8.89
C GLY A 84 7.51 43.55 7.99
N LEU A 85 7.44 42.35 8.49
CA LEU A 85 7.59 41.16 7.65
C LEU A 85 6.24 40.75 7.04
N TYR A 86 6.31 40.18 5.84
CA TYR A 86 5.13 39.80 5.07
C TYR A 86 5.27 38.39 4.48
N MET A 87 4.15 37.79 4.10
CA MET A 87 4.08 36.59 3.27
C MET A 87 4.11 37.00 1.81
N ASP A 88 4.86 36.27 0.99
CA ASP A 88 4.86 36.49 -0.45
C ASP A 88 3.59 35.92 -1.12
N GLU A 89 3.47 36.12 -2.43
CA GLU A 89 2.31 35.68 -3.21
C GLU A 89 2.10 34.17 -3.14
N SER A 90 3.16 33.40 -3.21
CA SER A 90 3.10 31.94 -3.19
C SER A 90 2.72 31.42 -1.80
N GLU A 91 3.29 32.00 -0.75
CA GLU A 91 2.97 31.64 0.64
C GLU A 91 1.50 31.97 1.01
N LEU A 92 0.99 33.10 0.54
CA LEU A 92 -0.43 33.46 0.70
C LEU A 92 -1.36 32.55 -0.09
N PHE A 93 -0.92 32.16 -1.27
CA PHE A 93 -1.67 31.24 -2.11
C PHE A 93 -1.77 29.85 -1.47
N ASP A 94 -0.66 29.35 -0.94
CA ASP A 94 -0.60 28.07 -0.23
C ASP A 94 -1.39 28.12 1.08
N LEU A 95 -1.32 29.24 1.82
CA LEU A 95 -2.15 29.47 3.00
C LEU A 95 -3.65 29.39 2.65
N ARG A 96 -4.08 30.09 1.60
CA ARG A 96 -5.48 30.05 1.15
C ARG A 96 -5.93 28.64 0.86
N ARG A 97 -5.16 27.90 0.04
CA ARG A 97 -5.50 26.54 -0.37
C ARG A 97 -5.58 25.59 0.82
N SER A 98 -4.62 25.69 1.75
CA SER A 98 -4.63 24.86 2.96
C SER A 98 -5.83 25.19 3.85
N LEU A 99 -6.20 26.46 3.99
CA LEU A 99 -7.39 26.85 4.76
C LEU A 99 -8.69 26.42 4.08
N GLU A 100 -8.75 26.46 2.75
CA GLU A 100 -9.88 25.89 1.98
C GLU A 100 -9.99 24.39 2.23
N THR A 101 -8.88 23.66 2.17
CA THR A 101 -8.84 22.22 2.45
C THR A 101 -9.29 21.92 3.89
N ILE A 102 -8.79 22.65 4.89
CA ILE A 102 -9.22 22.48 6.29
C ILE A 102 -10.73 22.68 6.44
N ARG A 103 -11.28 23.76 5.85
CA ARG A 103 -12.71 24.02 5.86
C ARG A 103 -13.51 22.87 5.21
N ASP A 104 -13.04 22.40 4.08
CA ASP A 104 -13.73 21.36 3.32
C ASP A 104 -13.65 19.99 4.02
N ILE A 105 -12.54 19.67 4.71
CA ILE A 105 -12.42 18.50 5.59
C ILE A 105 -13.41 18.59 6.75
N ILE A 106 -13.47 19.73 7.42
CA ILE A 106 -14.41 19.96 8.54
C ILE A 106 -15.85 19.78 8.04
N ARG A 107 -16.20 20.37 6.89
CA ARG A 107 -17.53 20.23 6.29
C ARG A 107 -17.83 18.75 5.93
N TYR A 108 -16.86 18.04 5.37
CA TYR A 108 -17.02 16.64 5.03
C TYR A 108 -17.32 15.78 6.26
N LEU A 109 -16.58 15.99 7.36
CA LEU A 109 -16.78 15.26 8.61
C LEU A 109 -18.05 15.69 9.37
N GLN A 110 -18.64 16.85 9.03
CA GLN A 110 -19.89 17.36 9.59
C GLN A 110 -21.13 16.93 8.81
N GLN A 111 -20.99 16.25 7.66
CA GLN A 111 -22.15 15.75 6.91
C GLN A 111 -22.89 14.70 7.74
N SER A 112 -24.19 14.82 7.84
CA SER A 112 -25.07 13.86 8.48
C SER A 112 -25.75 13.01 7.41
N ASP A 113 -25.80 11.69 7.59
CA ASP A 113 -26.54 10.76 6.72
C ASP A 113 -28.08 10.89 6.88
N ALA A 114 -28.56 11.75 7.78
CA ALA A 114 -29.96 11.89 8.07
C ALA A 114 -30.67 12.81 7.06
N GLU A 115 -31.07 12.27 5.90
CA GLU A 115 -32.09 12.89 5.06
C GLU A 115 -33.54 12.78 5.61
N ASP A 116 -33.80 11.97 6.67
CA ASP A 116 -35.18 11.53 6.98
C ASP A 116 -35.61 11.54 8.47
N SER A 117 -34.96 12.26 9.39
CA SER A 117 -35.52 12.32 10.76
C SER A 117 -35.37 13.67 11.44
N GLU A 118 -36.50 14.33 11.67
CA GLU A 118 -36.63 15.62 12.35
C GLU A 118 -36.32 15.59 13.86
N ASP A 119 -36.05 14.41 14.47
CA ASP A 119 -35.98 14.22 15.94
C ASP A 119 -34.71 13.49 16.47
N GLU A 120 -33.66 13.17 15.66
CA GLU A 120 -32.46 12.55 16.19
C GLU A 120 -31.29 13.53 16.27
N ALA A 121 -30.60 13.52 17.42
CA ALA A 121 -29.39 14.30 17.68
C ALA A 121 -28.37 14.09 16.52
N PHE A 122 -27.79 15.18 16.04
CA PHE A 122 -26.77 15.21 15.00
C PHE A 122 -25.71 14.10 15.23
N SER A 123 -25.69 13.09 14.37
CA SER A 123 -24.73 11.99 14.41
C SER A 123 -23.94 12.02 13.12
N SER A 124 -22.64 12.31 13.23
CA SER A 124 -21.71 12.15 12.11
C SER A 124 -21.49 10.65 11.83
N PRO A 125 -21.39 10.22 10.56
CA PRO A 125 -21.00 8.85 10.20
C PRO A 125 -19.59 8.50 10.67
N TYR A 126 -18.77 9.51 11.04
CA TYR A 126 -17.39 9.37 11.50
C TYR A 126 -17.17 10.08 12.84
N PRO A 127 -17.75 9.58 13.96
CA PRO A 127 -17.76 10.28 15.24
C PRO A 127 -16.37 10.52 15.84
N ALA A 128 -15.43 9.58 15.69
CA ALA A 128 -14.08 9.72 16.23
C ALA A 128 -13.23 10.74 15.45
N LEU A 129 -13.43 10.86 14.14
CA LEU A 129 -12.81 11.92 13.32
C LEU A 129 -13.50 13.28 13.53
N TYR A 130 -14.81 13.29 13.68
CA TYR A 130 -15.58 14.49 13.96
C TYR A 130 -15.16 15.15 15.28
N GLU A 131 -14.83 14.38 16.29
CA GLU A 131 -14.30 14.88 17.57
C GLU A 131 -13.10 15.81 17.39
N LEU A 132 -12.24 15.55 16.42
CA LEU A 132 -11.06 16.36 16.11
C LEU A 132 -11.43 17.76 15.58
N THR A 133 -12.66 17.96 15.08
CA THR A 133 -13.10 19.21 14.45
C THR A 133 -13.69 20.21 15.44
N LYS A 134 -14.07 19.77 16.67
CA LYS A 134 -14.85 20.59 17.63
C LYS A 134 -14.20 21.94 17.98
N ASP A 135 -12.88 21.97 18.12
CA ASP A 135 -12.14 23.14 18.57
C ASP A 135 -11.38 23.85 17.42
N ILE A 136 -11.65 23.46 16.17
CA ILE A 136 -10.92 23.99 15.02
C ILE A 136 -11.69 25.12 14.37
N LEU A 137 -11.03 26.28 14.27
CA LEU A 137 -11.59 27.45 13.62
C LEU A 137 -11.38 27.37 12.10
N THR A 138 -12.42 27.71 11.36
CA THR A 138 -12.35 27.98 9.92
C THR A 138 -12.21 29.49 9.71
N PHE A 139 -11.58 29.89 8.61
CA PHE A 139 -11.25 31.30 8.31
C PHE A 139 -11.90 31.78 7.00
N PRO A 140 -13.24 31.78 6.87
CA PRO A 140 -13.90 32.13 5.60
C PRO A 140 -13.66 33.57 5.19
N LEU A 141 -13.60 34.50 6.15
CA LEU A 141 -13.31 35.92 5.88
C LEU A 141 -11.87 36.09 5.37
N LEU A 142 -10.90 35.38 5.97
CA LEU A 142 -9.50 35.43 5.54
C LEU A 142 -9.35 34.88 4.12
N ILE A 143 -10.00 33.74 3.84
CA ILE A 143 -10.02 33.12 2.49
C ILE A 143 -10.60 34.14 1.48
N PHE A 144 -11.73 34.79 1.82
CA PHE A 144 -12.35 35.81 0.96
C PHE A 144 -11.40 36.99 0.72
N GLN A 145 -10.74 37.49 1.76
CA GLN A 145 -9.79 38.60 1.64
C GLN A 145 -8.60 38.24 0.76
N ILE A 146 -8.01 37.04 0.93
CA ILE A 146 -6.95 36.55 0.06
C ILE A 146 -7.43 36.44 -1.39
N ASN A 147 -8.67 35.96 -1.60
CA ASN A 147 -9.28 35.90 -2.93
C ASN A 147 -9.50 37.27 -3.57
N ASN A 148 -9.59 38.34 -2.80
CA ASN A 148 -9.66 39.72 -3.35
C ASN A 148 -8.29 40.21 -3.81
N ILE A 149 -7.20 39.71 -3.19
CA ILE A 149 -5.81 40.12 -3.51
C ILE A 149 -5.24 39.22 -4.61
N LEU A 150 -5.41 37.87 -4.50
CA LEU A 150 -4.84 36.91 -5.43
C LEU A 150 -5.87 36.41 -6.44
N ASP A 151 -5.41 36.10 -7.62
CA ASP A 151 -6.17 35.38 -8.65
C ASP A 151 -6.17 33.85 -8.42
N LYS A 152 -6.80 33.13 -9.35
CA LYS A 152 -6.84 31.65 -9.33
C LYS A 152 -5.48 30.96 -9.53
N PHE A 153 -4.49 31.70 -10.00
CA PHE A 153 -3.12 31.19 -10.24
C PHE A 153 -2.13 31.66 -9.16
N GLY A 154 -2.59 32.38 -8.14
CA GLY A 154 -1.76 32.89 -7.04
C GLY A 154 -1.04 34.19 -7.36
N LYS A 155 -1.39 34.91 -8.43
CA LYS A 155 -0.81 36.23 -8.74
C LYS A 155 -1.69 37.34 -8.19
N ILE A 156 -1.06 38.45 -7.81
CA ILE A 156 -1.79 39.62 -7.34
C ILE A 156 -2.62 40.18 -8.47
N LYS A 157 -3.91 40.38 -8.20
CA LYS A 157 -4.86 40.94 -9.12
C LYS A 157 -4.55 42.43 -9.41
N ASP A 158 -4.84 42.87 -10.62
CA ASP A 158 -4.63 44.26 -10.99
C ASP A 158 -5.44 45.24 -10.11
N ASN A 159 -6.60 44.85 -9.66
CA ASN A 159 -7.50 45.60 -8.80
C ASN A 159 -7.29 45.34 -7.29
N ALA A 160 -6.19 44.75 -6.89
CA ALA A 160 -5.87 44.53 -5.47
C ALA A 160 -5.70 45.84 -4.70
N SER A 161 -5.24 46.90 -5.39
CA SER A 161 -5.33 48.29 -4.91
C SER A 161 -5.59 49.23 -6.09
N ALA A 162 -6.14 50.41 -5.81
CA ALA A 162 -6.38 51.46 -6.83
C ALA A 162 -5.05 51.91 -7.45
N GLU A 163 -3.99 51.99 -6.64
CA GLU A 163 -2.67 52.42 -7.07
C GLU A 163 -1.99 51.37 -7.97
N LEU A 164 -2.08 50.07 -7.63
CA LEU A 164 -1.56 49.00 -8.48
C LEU A 164 -2.23 48.97 -9.84
N LEU A 165 -3.55 49.19 -9.86
CA LEU A 165 -4.32 49.28 -11.11
C LEU A 165 -3.87 50.44 -11.98
N ARG A 166 -3.58 51.62 -11.36
CA ARG A 166 -3.04 52.79 -12.07
C ARG A 166 -1.67 52.45 -12.68
N ILE A 167 -0.75 51.93 -11.87
CA ILE A 167 0.63 51.58 -12.29
C ILE A 167 0.61 50.59 -13.44
N ARG A 168 -0.14 49.48 -13.33
CA ARG A 168 -0.23 48.45 -14.39
C ARG A 168 -0.83 48.96 -15.69
N ARG A 169 -1.83 49.84 -15.62
CA ARG A 169 -2.42 50.49 -16.79
C ARG A 169 -1.40 51.41 -17.48
N GLU A 170 -0.66 52.20 -16.71
CA GLU A 170 0.38 53.08 -17.22
C GLU A 170 1.53 52.25 -17.85
N LEU A 171 1.94 51.16 -17.18
CA LEU A 171 2.97 50.24 -17.67
C LEU A 171 2.53 49.61 -19.00
N ALA A 172 1.31 49.09 -19.10
CA ALA A 172 0.77 48.51 -20.33
C ALA A 172 0.66 49.54 -21.45
N SER A 173 0.25 50.79 -21.13
CA SER A 173 0.18 51.90 -22.09
C SER A 173 1.56 52.29 -22.61
N THR A 174 2.55 52.44 -21.72
CA THR A 174 3.94 52.81 -22.04
C THR A 174 4.59 51.74 -22.87
N THR A 175 4.45 50.44 -22.48
CA THR A 175 4.97 49.31 -23.24
C THR A 175 4.35 49.24 -24.63
N GLY A 176 3.00 49.43 -24.74
CA GLY A 176 2.33 49.48 -26.05
C GLY A 176 2.71 50.69 -26.91
N SER A 177 3.25 51.75 -26.32
CA SER A 177 3.69 52.93 -27.04
C SER A 177 5.05 52.76 -27.70
N ILE A 178 5.96 51.95 -27.16
CA ILE A 178 7.32 51.73 -27.65
C ILE A 178 7.31 51.26 -29.10
N SER A 179 6.56 50.23 -29.43
CA SER A 179 6.49 49.71 -30.81
C SER A 179 5.93 50.71 -31.79
N ARG A 180 4.96 51.50 -31.37
CA ARG A 180 4.39 52.58 -32.21
C ARG A 180 5.40 53.71 -32.44
N CYS A 181 6.07 54.14 -31.36
CA CYS A 181 7.09 55.18 -31.38
C CYS A 181 8.27 54.75 -32.28
N LEU A 182 8.77 53.55 -32.04
CA LEU A 182 9.88 52.99 -32.81
C LEU A 182 9.56 52.88 -34.32
N ASN A 183 8.35 52.41 -34.65
CA ASN A 183 7.89 52.32 -36.01
C ASN A 183 7.67 53.71 -36.65
N SER A 184 7.26 54.69 -35.88
CA SER A 184 7.13 56.09 -36.36
C SER A 184 8.51 56.68 -36.69
N ILE A 185 9.46 56.50 -35.75
CA ILE A 185 10.85 56.95 -35.96
C ILE A 185 11.50 56.25 -37.13
N LEU A 186 11.29 54.97 -37.27
CA LEU A 186 11.81 54.17 -38.40
C LEU A 186 11.27 54.68 -39.75
N ARG A 187 9.95 54.91 -39.81
CA ARG A 187 9.30 55.46 -41.03
C ARG A 187 9.83 56.84 -41.38
N THR A 188 10.03 57.70 -40.40
CA THR A 188 10.64 59.01 -40.59
C THR A 188 12.07 58.85 -41.10
N ALA A 189 12.88 58.00 -40.47
CA ALA A 189 14.24 57.76 -40.86
C ALA A 189 14.37 57.11 -42.27
N GLN A 190 13.42 56.27 -42.66
CA GLN A 190 13.31 55.73 -44.00
C GLN A 190 12.87 56.78 -45.02
N SER A 191 11.95 57.70 -44.70
CA SER A 191 11.50 58.73 -45.58
C SER A 191 12.58 59.81 -45.85
N GLU A 192 13.43 60.04 -44.84
CA GLU A 192 14.54 60.99 -44.91
C GLU A 192 15.83 60.30 -45.46
N GLY A 193 15.80 59.01 -45.81
CA GLY A 193 16.91 58.25 -46.38
C GLY A 193 18.04 57.93 -45.41
N TYR A 194 17.84 57.99 -44.12
CA TYR A 194 18.81 57.67 -43.09
C TYR A 194 18.92 56.13 -42.85
N VAL A 195 17.85 55.44 -43.19
CA VAL A 195 17.70 53.97 -43.04
C VAL A 195 17.07 53.42 -44.33
N ASP A 196 17.55 52.26 -44.81
CA ASP A 196 16.98 51.62 -45.98
C ASP A 196 15.53 51.20 -45.77
N LYS A 197 14.72 51.18 -46.84
CA LYS A 197 13.29 50.88 -46.79
C LYS A 197 12.99 49.45 -46.28
N ASP A 198 13.91 48.53 -46.42
CA ASP A 198 13.75 47.12 -46.03
C ASP A 198 14.19 46.82 -44.60
N VAL A 199 14.69 47.80 -43.87
CA VAL A 199 15.17 47.66 -42.50
C VAL A 199 13.97 47.60 -41.58
N THR A 200 14.01 46.60 -40.66
CA THR A 200 13.05 46.40 -39.56
C THR A 200 13.75 46.54 -38.21
N PRO A 201 13.02 46.97 -37.18
CA PRO A 201 13.57 46.97 -35.83
C PRO A 201 14.05 45.57 -35.44
N THR A 202 15.21 45.50 -34.77
CA THR A 202 15.78 44.26 -34.29
C THR A 202 15.96 44.34 -32.76
N MET A 203 16.02 43.14 -32.14
CA MET A 203 16.28 43.07 -30.70
C MET A 203 17.78 42.80 -30.49
N ARG A 204 18.42 43.61 -29.64
CA ARG A 204 19.79 43.43 -29.16
C ARG A 204 19.82 43.60 -27.66
N ASP A 205 20.39 42.65 -26.96
CA ASP A 205 20.46 42.63 -25.50
C ASP A 205 19.13 42.97 -24.80
N GLY A 206 18.04 42.44 -25.35
CA GLY A 206 16.69 42.67 -24.82
C GLY A 206 16.09 44.04 -25.15
N ARG A 207 16.73 44.85 -26.02
CA ARG A 207 16.28 46.19 -26.43
C ARG A 207 15.93 46.24 -27.92
N LEU A 208 14.89 46.98 -28.22
CA LEU A 208 14.48 47.24 -29.59
C LEU A 208 15.33 48.37 -30.15
N VAL A 209 16.08 48.05 -31.18
CA VAL A 209 17.04 48.98 -31.84
C VAL A 209 16.77 49.08 -33.32
N ILE A 210 17.16 50.22 -33.91
CA ILE A 210 17.14 50.44 -35.35
C ILE A 210 18.55 50.21 -35.89
N PRO A 211 18.74 49.30 -36.84
CA PRO A 211 20.04 49.17 -37.53
C PRO A 211 20.23 50.33 -38.54
N VAL A 212 21.35 51.05 -38.39
CA VAL A 212 21.66 52.29 -39.13
C VAL A 212 23.07 52.15 -39.67
N ALA A 213 23.33 52.76 -40.88
CA ALA A 213 24.67 52.87 -41.44
C ALA A 213 25.55 53.78 -40.54
N PRO A 214 26.84 53.51 -40.32
CA PRO A 214 27.70 54.27 -39.41
C PRO A 214 27.79 55.75 -39.72
N GLY A 215 27.71 56.15 -40.99
CA GLY A 215 27.73 57.55 -41.43
C GLY A 215 26.46 58.33 -41.02
N MET A 216 25.37 57.64 -40.77
CA MET A 216 24.06 58.22 -40.43
C MET A 216 23.74 58.15 -38.93
N LYS A 217 24.63 57.62 -38.07
CA LYS A 217 24.42 57.41 -36.65
C LYS A 217 24.05 58.69 -35.88
N ARG A 218 24.49 59.88 -36.34
CA ARG A 218 24.19 61.18 -35.71
C ARG A 218 22.81 61.74 -36.11
N LYS A 219 22.16 61.21 -37.10
CA LYS A 219 20.86 61.66 -37.61
C LYS A 219 19.69 61.13 -36.77
N ILE A 220 19.84 59.97 -36.10
CA ILE A 220 18.88 59.45 -35.15
C ILE A 220 19.41 59.77 -33.76
N ARG A 221 18.67 60.54 -32.98
CA ARG A 221 19.00 60.79 -31.56
C ARG A 221 18.76 59.53 -30.80
N GLY A 222 19.77 59.04 -30.08
CA GLY A 222 19.63 57.80 -29.29
C GLY A 222 20.94 57.27 -28.74
N ILE A 223 20.91 56.09 -28.15
CA ILE A 223 22.04 55.36 -27.57
C ILE A 223 22.46 54.28 -28.57
N VAL A 224 23.74 54.22 -28.87
CA VAL A 224 24.35 53.09 -29.63
C VAL A 224 24.60 51.96 -28.65
N HIS A 225 24.00 50.78 -28.92
CA HIS A 225 24.16 49.59 -28.11
C HIS A 225 25.19 48.64 -28.66
N ASP A 226 25.26 48.51 -30.00
CA ASP A 226 26.13 47.53 -30.59
C ASP A 226 26.56 47.98 -32.02
N GLU A 227 27.60 47.42 -32.54
CA GLU A 227 28.01 47.52 -33.91
C GLU A 227 28.12 46.12 -34.54
N SER A 228 27.76 45.97 -35.82
CA SER A 228 27.93 44.68 -36.48
C SER A 228 29.39 44.28 -36.54
N ALA A 229 29.70 42.98 -36.52
CA ALA A 229 31.06 42.46 -36.59
C ALA A 229 31.88 42.99 -37.79
N THR A 230 31.21 43.47 -38.83
CA THR A 230 31.84 44.08 -40.02
C THR A 230 31.96 45.61 -39.96
N GLY A 231 31.47 46.22 -38.88
CA GLY A 231 31.44 47.70 -38.73
C GLY A 231 30.50 48.42 -39.69
N LYS A 232 29.66 47.70 -40.45
CA LYS A 232 28.78 48.29 -41.47
C LYS A 232 27.42 48.72 -40.96
N THR A 233 27.04 48.29 -39.76
CA THR A 233 25.75 48.63 -39.19
C THR A 233 25.92 48.94 -37.69
N VAL A 234 25.31 49.99 -37.27
CA VAL A 234 25.24 50.45 -35.86
C VAL A 234 23.83 50.30 -35.38
N PHE A 235 23.64 49.72 -34.20
CA PHE A 235 22.33 49.49 -33.60
C PHE A 235 22.00 50.61 -32.63
N ILE A 236 21.02 51.45 -32.96
CA ILE A 236 20.65 52.62 -32.17
C ILE A 236 19.29 52.41 -31.53
N GLU A 237 19.24 52.62 -30.21
CA GLU A 237 17.97 52.79 -29.47
C GLU A 237 17.62 54.26 -29.48
N PRO A 238 16.51 54.67 -30.13
CA PRO A 238 16.10 56.09 -30.15
C PRO A 238 15.83 56.66 -28.75
N ALA A 239 16.11 57.98 -28.59
CA ALA A 239 15.99 58.65 -27.29
C ALA A 239 14.61 58.49 -26.65
N GLU A 240 13.55 58.59 -27.44
CA GLU A 240 12.16 58.45 -27.02
C GLU A 240 11.90 56.96 -26.54
N VAL A 241 12.54 55.98 -27.16
CA VAL A 241 12.46 54.57 -26.72
C VAL A 241 13.24 54.37 -25.41
N VAL A 242 14.42 55.02 -25.27
CA VAL A 242 15.18 55.03 -24.01
C VAL A 242 14.37 55.62 -22.87
N GLU A 243 13.71 56.76 -23.09
CA GLU A 243 12.84 57.42 -22.07
C GLU A 243 11.66 56.50 -21.71
N ALA A 244 11.00 55.88 -22.68
CA ALA A 244 9.93 54.94 -22.43
C ALA A 244 10.40 53.70 -21.66
N ASN A 245 11.55 53.15 -21.98
CA ASN A 245 12.15 52.03 -21.25
C ASN A 245 12.56 52.38 -19.81
N ASN A 246 13.08 53.62 -19.60
CA ASN A 246 13.35 54.15 -18.27
C ASN A 246 12.05 54.29 -17.45
N ARG A 247 10.99 54.84 -18.08
CA ARG A 247 9.70 54.94 -17.42
C ARG A 247 9.08 53.59 -17.07
N ILE A 248 9.27 52.58 -17.93
CA ILE A 248 8.84 51.21 -17.61
C ILE A 248 9.57 50.68 -16.37
N ARG A 249 10.90 50.86 -16.28
CA ARG A 249 11.67 50.45 -15.11
C ARG A 249 11.25 51.15 -13.83
N GLU A 250 10.94 52.46 -13.92
CA GLU A 250 10.40 53.21 -12.80
C GLU A 250 9.05 52.62 -12.35
N LEU A 251 8.15 52.36 -13.30
CA LEU A 251 6.83 51.80 -13.04
C LEU A 251 6.93 50.37 -12.49
N GLU A 252 7.84 49.53 -13.00
CA GLU A 252 8.13 48.20 -12.44
C GLU A 252 8.64 48.26 -10.99
N GLY A 253 9.47 49.28 -10.70
CA GLY A 253 9.95 49.58 -9.36
C GLY A 253 8.80 50.07 -8.44
N GLU A 254 7.89 50.92 -8.96
CA GLU A 254 6.67 51.34 -8.26
C GLU A 254 5.73 50.16 -8.01
N GLU A 255 5.50 49.32 -9.01
CA GLU A 255 4.70 48.11 -8.91
C GLU A 255 5.19 47.17 -7.80
N ARG A 256 6.52 46.88 -7.80
CA ARG A 256 7.10 46.05 -6.76
C ARG A 256 6.93 46.63 -5.35
N ARG A 257 7.10 47.94 -5.18
CA ARG A 257 6.90 48.64 -3.90
C ARG A 257 5.44 48.56 -3.45
N GLU A 258 4.50 48.74 -4.36
CA GLU A 258 3.07 48.69 -4.06
C GLU A 258 2.65 47.26 -3.71
N ILE A 259 3.15 46.26 -4.41
CA ILE A 259 2.94 44.82 -4.07
C ILE A 259 3.42 44.54 -2.65
N ILE A 260 4.65 44.92 -2.31
CA ILE A 260 5.20 44.74 -0.96
C ILE A 260 4.34 45.45 0.09
N ARG A 261 3.82 46.68 -0.22
CA ARG A 261 2.95 47.41 0.67
C ARG A 261 1.65 46.64 0.93
N ILE A 262 0.99 46.14 -0.13
CA ILE A 262 -0.24 45.35 -0.04
C ILE A 262 -0.01 44.09 0.80
N LEU A 263 1.07 43.34 0.51
CA LEU A 263 1.40 42.11 1.22
C LEU A 263 1.73 42.36 2.70
N THR A 264 2.44 43.47 2.99
CA THR A 264 2.82 43.84 4.38
C THR A 264 1.59 44.23 5.19
N GLU A 265 0.71 45.06 4.61
CA GLU A 265 -0.54 45.48 5.24
C GLU A 265 -1.44 44.29 5.52
N PHE A 266 -1.61 43.38 4.54
CA PHE A 266 -2.42 42.21 4.68
C PHE A 266 -1.83 41.20 5.68
N SER A 267 -0.51 41.01 5.67
CA SER A 267 0.16 40.17 6.68
C SER A 267 -0.02 40.73 8.10
N GLY A 268 -0.12 42.07 8.23
CA GLY A 268 -0.49 42.70 9.48
C GLY A 268 -1.90 42.31 9.98
N GLN A 269 -2.87 42.13 9.05
CA GLN A 269 -4.22 41.66 9.38
C GLN A 269 -4.27 40.17 9.75
N ILE A 270 -3.38 39.34 9.18
CA ILE A 270 -3.27 37.90 9.54
C ILE A 270 -2.64 37.72 10.93
N ARG A 271 -1.69 38.60 11.33
CA ARG A 271 -0.86 38.47 12.54
C ARG A 271 -1.65 38.13 13.81
N PRO A 272 -2.78 38.77 14.16
CA PRO A 272 -3.55 38.43 15.35
C PRO A 272 -4.15 37.01 15.31
N GLN A 273 -4.38 36.48 14.11
CA GLN A 273 -5.01 35.16 13.89
C GLN A 273 -4.00 34.00 13.81
N VAL A 274 -2.69 34.31 13.76
CA VAL A 274 -1.63 33.30 13.59
C VAL A 274 -1.71 32.16 14.61
N PRO A 275 -1.95 32.36 15.91
CA PRO A 275 -2.07 31.26 16.86
C PRO A 275 -3.21 30.29 16.50
N ALA A 276 -4.38 30.82 16.14
CA ALA A 276 -5.53 30.01 15.76
C ALA A 276 -5.32 29.29 14.41
N ILE A 277 -4.67 29.94 13.45
CA ILE A 277 -4.29 29.32 12.18
C ILE A 277 -3.31 28.17 12.42
N LEU A 278 -2.32 28.32 13.28
CA LEU A 278 -1.37 27.26 13.62
C LEU A 278 -2.07 26.05 14.25
N GLN A 279 -3.09 26.26 15.09
CA GLN A 279 -3.91 25.17 15.64
C GLN A 279 -4.65 24.41 14.52
N SER A 280 -5.17 25.13 13.50
CA SER A 280 -5.78 24.48 12.34
C SER A 280 -4.75 23.69 11.50
N TYR A 281 -3.50 24.11 11.48
CA TYR A 281 -2.41 23.33 10.86
C TYR A 281 -2.03 22.08 11.67
N GLU A 282 -2.16 22.11 13.00
CA GLU A 282 -2.00 20.90 13.83
C GLU A 282 -3.11 19.89 13.55
N PHE A 283 -4.33 20.35 13.33
CA PHE A 283 -5.43 19.50 12.88
C PHE A 283 -5.11 18.89 11.50
N LEU A 284 -4.66 19.70 10.53
CA LEU A 284 -4.29 19.23 9.20
C LEU A 284 -3.18 18.17 9.25
N ALA A 285 -2.18 18.37 10.12
CA ALA A 285 -1.12 17.41 10.38
C ALA A 285 -1.65 16.07 10.93
N LYS A 286 -2.58 16.13 11.90
CA LYS A 286 -3.23 14.94 12.47
C LYS A 286 -4.04 14.17 11.42
N ILE A 287 -4.79 14.88 10.58
CA ILE A 287 -5.57 14.26 9.48
C ILE A 287 -4.65 13.57 8.47
N ASP A 288 -3.55 14.19 8.05
CA ASP A 288 -2.57 13.58 7.14
C ASP A 288 -1.92 12.33 7.77
N PHE A 289 -1.61 12.40 9.06
CA PHE A 289 -1.07 11.27 9.81
C PHE A 289 -2.07 10.11 9.92
N ILE A 290 -3.33 10.38 10.29
CA ILE A 290 -4.38 9.34 10.37
C ILE A 290 -4.61 8.73 8.99
N ARG A 291 -4.66 9.55 7.94
CA ARG A 291 -4.77 9.11 6.55
C ARG A 291 -3.62 8.20 6.16
N SER A 292 -2.38 8.55 6.50
CA SER A 292 -1.21 7.73 6.19
C SER A 292 -1.27 6.35 6.87
N LYS A 293 -1.73 6.29 8.13
CA LYS A 293 -1.99 5.04 8.86
C LYS A 293 -3.10 4.22 8.18
N ALA A 294 -4.20 4.87 7.78
CA ALA A 294 -5.31 4.20 7.12
C ALA A 294 -4.89 3.57 5.77
N LEU A 295 -4.17 4.32 4.94
CA LEU A 295 -3.63 3.80 3.67
C LEU A 295 -2.66 2.63 3.87
N PHE A 296 -1.80 2.72 4.89
CA PHE A 296 -0.91 1.61 5.22
C PHE A 296 -1.69 0.39 5.71
N SER A 297 -2.69 0.60 6.57
CA SER A 297 -3.55 -0.46 7.08
C SER A 297 -4.31 -1.20 5.97
N ILE A 298 -4.78 -0.47 4.96
CA ILE A 298 -5.41 -1.05 3.77
C ILE A 298 -4.42 -1.90 2.98
N ASP A 299 -3.19 -1.41 2.75
CA ASP A 299 -2.16 -2.15 2.00
C ASP A 299 -1.83 -3.50 2.65
N ILE A 300 -1.76 -3.54 3.99
CA ILE A 300 -1.48 -4.76 4.75
C ILE A 300 -2.73 -5.57 5.10
N ARG A 301 -3.91 -5.14 4.65
CA ARG A 301 -5.23 -5.74 4.97
C ARG A 301 -5.46 -5.84 6.48
N ALA A 302 -5.13 -4.78 7.18
CA ALA A 302 -5.33 -4.70 8.61
C ALA A 302 -6.81 -4.51 8.96
N GLY A 303 -7.20 -5.02 10.15
CA GLY A 303 -8.47 -4.78 10.80
C GLY A 303 -8.26 -4.29 12.23
N LYS A 304 -9.33 -3.84 12.88
CA LYS A 304 -9.33 -3.51 14.29
C LYS A 304 -9.74 -4.76 15.08
N PRO A 305 -8.82 -5.41 15.84
CA PRO A 305 -9.21 -6.49 16.75
C PRO A 305 -10.01 -5.94 17.93
N SER A 306 -10.64 -6.83 18.71
CA SER A 306 -11.20 -6.46 20.01
C SER A 306 -10.09 -6.03 20.97
N PHE A 307 -9.93 -4.72 21.16
CA PHE A 307 -8.88 -4.18 22.03
C PHE A 307 -9.42 -4.03 23.46
N GLU A 308 -8.72 -4.60 24.44
CA GLU A 308 -9.21 -4.73 25.81
C GLU A 308 -8.25 -4.14 26.85
N ASN A 309 -8.82 -3.53 27.90
CA ASN A 309 -8.04 -2.97 29.02
C ASN A 309 -7.63 -4.06 30.03
N ARG A 310 -7.00 -5.12 29.51
CA ARG A 310 -6.40 -6.20 30.30
C ARG A 310 -5.25 -6.83 29.52
N GLN A 311 -4.40 -7.60 30.20
CA GLN A 311 -3.30 -8.30 29.57
C GLN A 311 -3.82 -9.61 28.95
N ILE A 312 -3.91 -9.64 27.62
CA ILE A 312 -4.31 -10.81 26.82
C ILE A 312 -3.69 -10.70 25.41
N VAL A 313 -3.31 -11.82 24.87
CA VAL A 313 -2.96 -12.01 23.46
C VAL A 313 -3.70 -13.26 22.99
N ASP A 314 -4.80 -13.08 22.30
CA ASP A 314 -5.56 -14.17 21.67
C ASP A 314 -5.79 -13.77 20.21
N TRP A 315 -4.80 -14.08 19.40
CA TRP A 315 -4.74 -13.65 18.02
C TRP A 315 -4.92 -14.82 17.07
N THR A 316 -5.81 -14.63 16.15
CA THR A 316 -6.09 -15.57 15.06
C THR A 316 -5.69 -14.95 13.73
N GLU A 317 -5.02 -15.74 12.90
CA GLU A 317 -4.56 -15.35 11.57
C GLU A 317 -3.70 -14.07 11.56
N ALA A 318 -2.88 -13.85 12.59
CA ALA A 318 -1.98 -12.71 12.67
C ALA A 318 -0.83 -12.84 11.66
N VAL A 319 -0.55 -11.75 10.92
CA VAL A 319 0.44 -11.75 9.85
C VAL A 319 1.48 -10.67 10.08
N HIS A 320 2.76 -10.98 9.89
CA HIS A 320 3.83 -9.99 9.95
C HIS A 320 3.78 -9.07 8.72
N PRO A 321 3.48 -7.76 8.86
CA PRO A 321 3.19 -6.88 7.73
C PRO A 321 4.37 -6.74 6.73
N LEU A 322 5.60 -6.56 7.23
CA LEU A 322 6.77 -6.45 6.35
C LEU A 322 7.06 -7.76 5.60
N LEU A 323 6.86 -8.90 6.26
CA LEU A 323 7.00 -10.20 5.61
C LEU A 323 5.91 -10.41 4.56
N GLN A 324 4.67 -10.00 4.84
CA GLN A 324 3.56 -10.03 3.88
C GLN A 324 3.88 -9.21 2.64
N MET A 325 4.34 -7.98 2.81
CA MET A 325 4.71 -7.10 1.71
C MET A 325 5.87 -7.66 0.89
N SER A 326 6.87 -8.26 1.55
CA SER A 326 8.02 -8.88 0.87
C SER A 326 7.63 -10.12 0.08
N LEU A 327 6.88 -11.05 0.68
CA LEU A 327 6.48 -12.29 0.02
C LEU A 327 5.43 -12.07 -1.07
N SER A 328 4.55 -11.08 -0.92
CA SER A 328 3.56 -10.72 -1.94
C SER A 328 4.22 -10.26 -3.25
N LYS A 329 5.36 -9.57 -3.17
CA LYS A 329 6.16 -9.19 -4.35
C LYS A 329 6.66 -10.42 -5.14
N HIS A 330 6.80 -11.56 -4.48
CA HIS A 330 7.25 -12.83 -5.07
C HIS A 330 6.10 -13.83 -5.29
N GLY A 331 4.84 -13.38 -5.22
CA GLY A 331 3.67 -14.25 -5.39
C GLY A 331 3.48 -15.31 -4.29
N LYS A 332 4.23 -15.21 -3.18
CA LYS A 332 4.16 -16.15 -2.06
C LYS A 332 3.22 -15.63 -0.97
N LYS A 333 2.54 -16.55 -0.29
CA LYS A 333 1.69 -16.22 0.85
C LYS A 333 2.44 -16.41 2.16
N VAL A 334 2.21 -15.55 3.13
CA VAL A 334 2.67 -15.74 4.51
C VAL A 334 1.78 -16.77 5.19
N VAL A 335 2.38 -17.61 6.01
CA VAL A 335 1.63 -18.47 6.92
C VAL A 335 1.24 -17.63 8.14
N PRO A 336 -0.05 -17.49 8.42
CA PRO A 336 -0.50 -16.69 9.55
C PRO A 336 -0.18 -17.36 10.89
N LEU A 337 -0.09 -16.54 11.94
CA LEU A 337 0.20 -16.96 13.31
C LEU A 337 -1.09 -16.97 14.13
N ASP A 338 -1.39 -18.11 14.75
CA ASP A 338 -2.38 -18.22 15.82
C ASP A 338 -1.63 -18.34 17.16
N ILE A 339 -1.91 -17.44 18.10
CA ILE A 339 -1.22 -17.40 19.40
C ILE A 339 -2.18 -16.98 20.50
N GLU A 340 -2.08 -17.68 21.65
CA GLU A 340 -2.90 -17.41 22.83
C GLU A 340 -2.02 -17.29 24.07
N LEU A 341 -2.12 -16.14 24.76
CA LEU A 341 -1.56 -15.88 26.09
C LEU A 341 -2.67 -15.31 26.97
N THR A 342 -2.99 -16.03 28.02
CA THR A 342 -4.06 -15.67 28.95
C THR A 342 -3.51 -15.47 30.37
N PRO A 343 -4.28 -14.95 31.31
CA PRO A 343 -3.86 -14.87 32.71
C PRO A 343 -3.49 -16.23 33.34
N LYS A 344 -3.99 -17.34 32.75
CA LYS A 344 -3.64 -18.71 33.16
C LYS A 344 -2.31 -19.14 32.53
N ASP A 345 -2.16 -18.99 31.21
CA ASP A 345 -1.02 -19.40 30.42
C ASP A 345 -0.31 -18.15 29.86
N ARG A 346 0.56 -17.56 30.68
CA ARG A 346 1.12 -16.22 30.43
C ARG A 346 2.41 -16.27 29.59
N ILE A 347 3.21 -17.31 29.76
CA ILE A 347 4.51 -17.43 29.08
C ILE A 347 4.45 -18.61 28.13
N LEU A 348 4.66 -18.36 26.85
CA LEU A 348 4.73 -19.38 25.83
C LEU A 348 6.21 -19.70 25.51
N LEU A 349 6.62 -20.94 25.73
CA LEU A 349 7.93 -21.47 25.37
C LEU A 349 7.86 -22.14 23.99
N ILE A 350 8.42 -21.50 22.98
CA ILE A 350 8.42 -22.02 21.61
C ILE A 350 9.70 -22.84 21.36
N SER A 351 9.52 -24.09 20.95
CA SER A 351 10.61 -24.97 20.54
C SER A 351 10.41 -25.50 19.13
N GLY A 352 11.45 -26.03 18.52
CA GLY A 352 11.43 -26.52 17.14
C GLY A 352 12.70 -26.20 16.38
N PRO A 353 12.78 -26.51 15.06
CA PRO A 353 13.98 -26.26 14.25
C PRO A 353 14.23 -24.74 14.09
N ASN A 354 15.50 -24.33 13.92
CA ASN A 354 15.85 -22.91 13.75
C ASN A 354 15.18 -22.31 12.50
N ALA A 355 15.17 -23.03 11.40
CA ALA A 355 14.47 -22.62 10.18
C ALA A 355 12.92 -22.70 10.28
N GLY A 356 12.35 -23.03 11.45
CA GLY A 356 10.91 -23.19 11.67
C GLY A 356 10.12 -21.88 11.80
N GLY A 357 10.77 -20.71 11.87
CA GLY A 357 10.12 -19.40 11.98
C GLY A 357 9.93 -18.90 13.42
N LYS A 358 10.64 -19.44 14.42
CA LYS A 358 10.57 -19.05 15.84
C LYS A 358 10.78 -17.54 16.04
N SER A 359 11.89 -17.01 15.54
CA SER A 359 12.25 -15.59 15.66
C SER A 359 11.27 -14.68 14.90
N VAL A 360 10.70 -15.18 13.79
CA VAL A 360 9.63 -14.46 13.07
C VAL A 360 8.36 -14.37 13.90
N CYS A 361 8.00 -15.45 14.61
CA CYS A 361 6.86 -15.45 15.52
C CYS A 361 7.04 -14.37 16.62
N LEU A 362 8.21 -14.33 17.27
CA LEU A 362 8.54 -13.30 18.28
C LEU A 362 8.44 -11.89 17.72
N LYS A 363 9.07 -11.65 16.55
CA LYS A 363 9.02 -10.34 15.88
C LYS A 363 7.58 -9.96 15.50
N THR A 364 6.77 -10.93 15.07
CA THR A 364 5.36 -10.69 14.75
C THR A 364 4.61 -10.20 15.98
N VAL A 365 4.75 -10.91 17.11
CA VAL A 365 4.09 -10.51 18.35
C VAL A 365 4.54 -9.12 18.81
N GLY A 366 5.85 -8.86 18.81
CA GLY A 366 6.40 -7.56 19.20
C GLY A 366 5.93 -6.42 18.31
N LEU A 367 5.98 -6.63 17.00
CA LEU A 367 5.61 -5.61 16.03
C LEU A 367 4.12 -5.29 16.07
N LEU A 368 3.26 -6.30 16.06
CA LEU A 368 1.81 -6.08 16.05
C LEU A 368 1.32 -5.47 17.36
N GLN A 369 1.85 -5.92 18.51
CA GLN A 369 1.54 -5.30 19.80
C GLN A 369 1.98 -3.84 19.87
N TYR A 370 3.18 -3.53 19.34
CA TYR A 370 3.68 -2.16 19.28
C TYR A 370 2.83 -1.28 18.35
N MET A 371 2.46 -1.80 17.17
CA MET A 371 1.59 -1.10 16.22
C MET A 371 0.24 -0.76 16.86
N LEU A 372 -0.41 -1.74 17.51
CA LEU A 372 -1.69 -1.52 18.20
C LEU A 372 -1.59 -0.39 19.23
N GLN A 373 -0.55 -0.40 20.06
CA GLN A 373 -0.34 0.62 21.08
C GLN A 373 0.22 1.95 20.55
N CYS A 374 0.55 2.02 19.25
CA CYS A 374 0.71 3.26 18.49
C CYS A 374 -0.59 3.71 17.79
N GLY A 375 -1.74 3.08 18.06
CA GLY A 375 -3.03 3.39 17.44
C GLY A 375 -3.05 3.05 15.95
N MET A 376 -2.53 1.88 15.57
CA MET A 376 -2.55 1.36 14.20
C MET A 376 -3.29 0.03 14.14
N PRO A 377 -4.28 -0.14 13.27
CA PRO A 377 -4.86 -1.44 12.96
C PRO A 377 -3.79 -2.42 12.46
N VAL A 378 -4.00 -3.71 12.67
CA VAL A 378 -3.02 -4.76 12.39
C VAL A 378 -3.61 -5.89 11.55
N PRO A 379 -2.80 -6.58 10.75
CA PRO A 379 -3.26 -7.66 9.89
C PRO A 379 -3.50 -8.93 10.70
N MET A 380 -4.68 -9.05 11.27
CA MET A 380 -5.19 -10.22 11.97
C MET A 380 -6.71 -10.31 11.83
N ASN A 381 -7.29 -11.46 12.21
CA ASN A 381 -8.73 -11.63 12.19
C ASN A 381 -9.40 -10.67 13.20
N GLU A 382 -10.51 -10.04 12.82
CA GLU A 382 -11.26 -9.09 13.68
C GLU A 382 -11.77 -9.71 15.00
N ARG A 383 -11.87 -11.04 15.05
CA ARG A 383 -12.25 -11.78 16.26
C ARG A 383 -11.13 -11.94 17.26
N SER A 384 -9.93 -11.51 16.91
CA SER A 384 -8.79 -11.55 17.83
C SER A 384 -9.01 -10.60 19.00
N HIS A 385 -8.57 -11.03 20.19
CA HIS A 385 -8.55 -10.20 21.37
C HIS A 385 -7.13 -9.75 21.66
N ALA A 386 -6.92 -8.45 21.70
CA ALA A 386 -5.63 -7.84 21.98
C ALA A 386 -5.71 -6.99 23.24
N GLY A 387 -4.84 -7.27 24.19
CA GLY A 387 -4.77 -6.53 25.44
C GLY A 387 -3.73 -5.43 25.41
N ILE A 388 -3.69 -4.65 26.48
CA ILE A 388 -2.74 -3.56 26.69
C ILE A 388 -1.60 -3.99 27.58
N PHE A 389 -0.37 -3.60 27.25
CA PHE A 389 0.82 -3.82 28.08
C PHE A 389 1.50 -2.48 28.39
N SER A 390 1.85 -2.27 29.65
CA SER A 390 2.55 -1.02 30.05
C SER A 390 4.04 -1.05 29.73
N ARG A 391 4.60 -2.24 29.50
CA ARG A 391 6.03 -2.43 29.26
C ARG A 391 6.27 -3.52 28.25
N LEU A 392 7.15 -3.23 27.30
CA LEU A 392 7.62 -4.20 26.31
C LEU A 392 9.14 -4.38 26.42
N PHE A 393 9.58 -5.62 26.47
CA PHE A 393 10.98 -5.99 26.53
C PHE A 393 11.30 -6.98 25.43
N ILE A 394 12.42 -6.77 24.76
CA ILE A 394 12.86 -7.65 23.68
C ILE A 394 14.34 -7.99 23.82
N ASP A 395 14.65 -9.26 23.58
CA ASP A 395 16.00 -9.77 23.43
C ASP A 395 16.05 -10.68 22.21
N ILE A 396 16.31 -10.10 21.05
CA ILE A 396 16.33 -10.76 19.76
C ILE A 396 17.58 -10.31 18.99
N GLY A 397 18.26 -11.27 18.38
CA GLY A 397 19.45 -11.08 17.54
C GLY A 397 20.74 -11.00 18.32
N ASP A 398 21.83 -11.32 17.62
CA ASP A 398 23.20 -11.25 18.17
C ASP A 398 23.65 -9.79 18.22
N GLU A 399 23.84 -9.26 19.41
CA GLU A 399 24.50 -7.96 19.60
C GLU A 399 26.01 -8.17 19.46
N GLN A 400 26.47 -8.43 18.24
CA GLN A 400 27.88 -8.35 17.89
C GLN A 400 28.20 -6.91 17.48
N SER A 401 28.31 -6.00 18.44
CA SER A 401 28.96 -4.74 18.16
C SER A 401 30.45 -4.93 18.34
N ILE A 402 31.24 -4.55 17.34
CA ILE A 402 32.70 -4.55 17.38
C ILE A 402 33.22 -3.55 18.46
N GLU A 403 32.33 -2.69 18.95
CA GLU A 403 32.65 -1.65 19.93
C GLU A 403 32.45 -2.07 21.40
N ASP A 404 31.63 -3.10 21.66
CA ASP A 404 31.40 -3.67 22.98
C ASP A 404 32.09 -5.03 23.08
N ASP A 405 33.17 -5.13 23.90
CA ASP A 405 33.91 -6.35 24.24
C ASP A 405 33.08 -7.43 24.97
N LEU A 406 31.76 -7.27 25.04
CA LEU A 406 30.84 -8.23 25.70
C LEU A 406 30.56 -9.41 24.77
N SER A 407 30.80 -10.61 25.24
CA SER A 407 30.36 -11.80 24.53
C SER A 407 28.81 -11.81 24.44
N THR A 408 28.26 -12.40 23.38
CA THR A 408 26.82 -12.56 23.15
C THR A 408 26.06 -13.01 24.41
N TYR A 409 26.67 -13.95 25.17
CA TYR A 409 26.08 -14.41 26.42
C TYR A 409 26.00 -13.34 27.51
N SER A 410 27.03 -12.52 27.66
CA SER A 410 27.03 -11.43 28.64
C SER A 410 25.99 -10.36 28.31
N SER A 411 25.76 -10.07 27.05
CA SER A 411 24.72 -9.15 26.57
C SER A 411 23.32 -9.70 26.90
N HIS A 412 23.07 -10.98 26.61
CA HIS A 412 21.82 -11.65 26.99
C HIS A 412 21.58 -11.59 28.51
N LEU A 413 22.59 -11.91 29.32
CA LEU A 413 22.48 -11.82 30.78
C LEU A 413 22.20 -10.40 31.27
N THR A 414 22.79 -9.39 30.64
CA THR A 414 22.55 -7.99 30.98
C THR A 414 21.10 -7.60 30.64
N ASN A 415 20.59 -8.04 29.51
CA ASN A 415 19.20 -7.86 29.11
C ASN A 415 18.24 -8.56 30.11
N MET A 416 18.52 -9.81 30.48
CA MET A 416 17.76 -10.55 31.48
C MET A 416 17.74 -9.82 32.83
N LYS A 417 18.88 -9.31 33.29
CA LYS A 417 18.99 -8.52 34.52
C LYS A 417 18.11 -7.28 34.48
N ASN A 418 18.09 -6.55 33.34
CA ASN A 418 17.27 -5.37 33.16
C ASN A 418 15.78 -5.70 33.08
N MET A 419 15.42 -6.79 32.39
CA MET A 419 14.06 -7.32 32.33
C MET A 419 13.57 -7.70 33.73
N MET A 420 14.33 -8.50 34.50
CA MET A 420 13.93 -8.90 35.85
C MET A 420 13.71 -7.70 36.81
N LYS A 421 14.44 -6.60 36.62
CA LYS A 421 14.25 -5.38 37.39
C LYS A 421 13.00 -4.60 36.97
N GLY A 422 12.66 -4.66 35.67
CA GLY A 422 11.62 -3.85 35.10
C GLY A 422 10.27 -4.55 34.90
N CYS A 423 10.21 -5.87 34.88
CA CYS A 423 9.01 -6.64 34.57
C CYS A 423 8.01 -6.71 35.74
N ASN A 424 6.74 -6.74 35.39
CA ASN A 424 5.62 -6.96 36.27
C ASN A 424 4.50 -7.70 35.53
N GLY A 425 3.33 -7.91 36.13
CA GLY A 425 2.18 -8.57 35.52
C GLY A 425 1.57 -7.83 34.32
N GLN A 426 1.97 -6.60 34.05
CA GLN A 426 1.55 -5.80 32.87
C GLN A 426 2.64 -5.71 31.80
N SER A 427 3.66 -6.55 31.87
CA SER A 427 4.80 -6.55 30.95
C SER A 427 4.70 -7.71 29.98
N LEU A 428 5.13 -7.45 28.73
CA LEU A 428 5.33 -8.48 27.71
C LEU A 428 6.83 -8.59 27.41
N ILE A 429 7.39 -9.81 27.57
CA ILE A 429 8.78 -10.12 27.28
C ILE A 429 8.88 -10.98 26.01
N LEU A 430 9.84 -10.71 25.18
CA LEU A 430 10.11 -11.42 23.92
C LEU A 430 11.59 -11.80 23.90
N ILE A 431 11.90 -13.09 24.06
CA ILE A 431 13.28 -13.55 24.19
C ILE A 431 13.55 -14.64 23.17
N ASP A 432 14.56 -14.42 22.35
CA ASP A 432 15.00 -15.44 21.37
C ASP A 432 16.21 -16.23 21.91
N GLU A 433 16.28 -17.52 21.60
CA GLU A 433 17.34 -18.45 21.97
C GLU A 433 17.71 -18.41 23.47
N PHE A 434 16.69 -18.38 24.31
CA PHE A 434 16.84 -18.22 25.76
C PHE A 434 17.81 -19.21 26.41
N GLY A 435 18.88 -18.68 27.04
CA GLY A 435 19.93 -19.44 27.69
C GLY A 435 21.10 -19.82 26.75
N GLY A 436 21.02 -19.47 25.45
CA GLY A 436 22.07 -19.75 24.46
C GLY A 436 23.38 -18.99 24.70
N GLY A 437 24.42 -19.35 23.97
CA GLY A 437 25.69 -18.64 23.97
C GLY A 437 26.71 -19.08 25.04
N THR A 438 26.42 -20.11 25.84
CA THR A 438 27.35 -20.68 26.84
C THR A 438 27.25 -22.20 26.95
N GLU A 439 27.96 -22.77 27.89
CA GLU A 439 27.88 -24.22 28.17
C GLU A 439 26.44 -24.63 28.49
N PRO A 440 25.89 -25.66 27.81
CA PRO A 440 24.46 -25.96 27.82
C PRO A 440 23.85 -26.23 29.20
N GLN A 441 24.58 -26.91 30.09
CA GLN A 441 24.04 -27.26 31.43
C GLN A 441 23.91 -26.02 32.30
N ILE A 442 24.91 -25.16 32.33
CA ILE A 442 24.92 -23.96 33.14
C ILE A 442 23.95 -22.90 32.55
N GLY A 443 23.99 -22.70 31.21
CA GLY A 443 23.10 -21.83 30.50
C GLY A 443 21.63 -22.19 30.71
N GLY A 444 21.29 -23.47 30.59
CA GLY A 444 19.96 -24.00 30.84
C GLY A 444 19.49 -23.81 32.27
N ALA A 445 20.35 -24.02 33.26
CA ALA A 445 20.03 -23.86 34.70
C ALA A 445 19.78 -22.39 35.07
N ILE A 446 20.59 -21.46 34.53
CA ILE A 446 20.40 -20.01 34.72
C ILE A 446 19.09 -19.56 34.06
N ALA A 447 18.81 -19.99 32.81
CA ALA A 447 17.59 -19.66 32.09
C ALA A 447 16.34 -20.16 32.87
N GLU A 448 16.38 -21.37 33.43
CA GLU A 448 15.29 -21.91 34.24
C GLU A 448 15.06 -21.07 35.52
N ALA A 449 16.12 -20.69 36.20
CA ALA A 449 16.03 -19.83 37.38
C ALA A 449 15.44 -18.44 37.06
N VAL A 450 15.81 -17.87 35.92
CA VAL A 450 15.26 -16.59 35.42
C VAL A 450 13.79 -16.75 35.01
N LEU A 451 13.44 -17.82 34.27
CA LEU A 451 12.07 -18.12 33.88
C LEU A 451 11.15 -18.26 35.11
N LYS A 452 11.61 -18.93 36.16
CA LYS A 452 10.91 -19.02 37.44
C LYS A 452 10.60 -17.66 38.04
N ARG A 453 11.53 -16.69 37.94
CA ARG A 453 11.32 -15.31 38.39
C ARG A 453 10.28 -14.57 37.56
N PHE A 454 10.35 -14.69 36.24
CA PHE A 454 9.33 -14.10 35.34
C PHE A 454 7.93 -14.66 35.63
N ASN A 455 7.80 -15.97 35.82
CA ASN A 455 6.54 -16.62 36.18
C ASN A 455 6.01 -16.16 37.54
N GLN A 456 6.87 -16.06 38.57
CA GLN A 456 6.51 -15.51 39.88
C GLN A 456 6.04 -14.04 39.80
N GLY A 457 6.66 -13.24 38.91
CA GLY A 457 6.29 -11.85 38.59
C GLY A 457 5.00 -11.72 37.78
N LYS A 458 4.35 -12.84 37.43
CA LYS A 458 3.16 -12.90 36.55
C LYS A 458 3.34 -12.20 35.21
N THR A 459 4.56 -12.18 34.70
CA THR A 459 4.92 -11.57 33.44
C THR A 459 4.35 -12.35 32.26
N PHE A 460 3.88 -11.67 31.22
CA PHE A 460 3.52 -12.28 29.95
C PHE A 460 4.73 -12.36 29.04
N GLY A 461 4.81 -13.39 28.19
CA GLY A 461 5.94 -13.47 27.30
C GLY A 461 5.89 -14.59 26.25
N VAL A 462 6.71 -14.41 25.24
CA VAL A 462 7.01 -15.42 24.22
C VAL A 462 8.52 -15.63 24.23
N ILE A 463 8.94 -16.86 24.44
CA ILE A 463 10.34 -17.22 24.61
C ILE A 463 10.66 -18.39 23.71
N THR A 464 11.72 -18.31 22.93
CA THR A 464 12.19 -19.46 22.16
C THR A 464 13.36 -20.14 22.89
N THR A 465 13.43 -21.44 22.80
CA THR A 465 14.50 -22.20 23.44
C THR A 465 14.77 -23.53 22.76
N HIS A 466 16.00 -24.01 22.95
CA HIS A 466 16.43 -25.37 22.59
C HIS A 466 16.61 -26.28 23.82
N TYR A 467 16.53 -25.70 25.03
CA TYR A 467 16.82 -26.46 26.25
C TYR A 467 15.63 -27.28 26.72
N GLN A 468 15.91 -28.54 27.06
CA GLN A 468 14.89 -29.49 27.51
C GLN A 468 14.39 -29.22 28.89
N ASN A 469 15.28 -28.82 29.83
CA ASN A 469 14.87 -28.47 31.19
C ASN A 469 13.81 -27.38 31.21
N LEU A 470 13.85 -26.38 30.30
CA LEU A 470 12.82 -25.37 30.18
C LEU A 470 11.49 -25.93 29.68
N LYS A 471 11.54 -26.90 28.76
CA LYS A 471 10.31 -27.58 28.29
C LYS A 471 9.63 -28.37 29.41
N HIS A 472 10.41 -29.07 30.24
CA HIS A 472 9.91 -29.78 31.42
C HIS A 472 9.41 -28.80 32.47
N PHE A 473 10.10 -27.68 32.69
CA PHE A 473 9.61 -26.62 33.57
C PHE A 473 8.19 -26.17 33.20
N ALA A 474 7.89 -26.02 31.91
CA ALA A 474 6.56 -25.63 31.44
C ALA A 474 5.49 -26.71 31.64
N GLU A 475 5.88 -28.00 31.70
CA GLU A 475 4.98 -29.13 32.01
C GLU A 475 4.61 -29.15 33.50
N ASP A 476 5.57 -28.78 34.37
CA ASP A 476 5.45 -28.90 35.81
C ASP A 476 4.92 -27.62 36.51
N HIS A 477 4.85 -26.48 35.83
CA HIS A 477 4.53 -25.21 36.43
C HIS A 477 3.38 -24.49 35.71
N GLU A 478 2.34 -24.13 36.46
CA GLU A 478 1.27 -23.27 35.93
C GLU A 478 1.80 -21.89 35.55
N GLY A 479 1.22 -21.29 34.50
CA GLY A 479 1.59 -19.98 33.99
C GLY A 479 2.59 -20.01 32.83
N VAL A 480 3.17 -21.18 32.56
CA VAL A 480 4.07 -21.38 31.40
C VAL A 480 3.55 -22.55 30.56
N ILE A 481 3.47 -22.35 29.25
CA ILE A 481 2.96 -23.36 28.33
C ILE A 481 3.97 -23.61 27.21
N ASN A 482 4.09 -24.87 26.79
CA ASN A 482 4.92 -25.25 25.65
C ASN A 482 4.24 -24.97 24.32
N GLY A 483 5.03 -24.61 23.30
CA GLY A 483 4.62 -24.49 21.91
C GLY A 483 5.63 -25.11 20.98
N ALA A 484 5.16 -25.68 19.88
CA ALA A 484 5.96 -26.33 18.87
C ALA A 484 5.82 -25.64 17.50
N MET A 485 6.93 -25.30 16.84
CA MET A 485 6.89 -24.97 15.42
C MET A 485 6.82 -26.26 14.61
N LEU A 486 5.77 -26.37 13.79
CA LEU A 486 5.50 -27.60 13.03
C LEU A 486 6.46 -27.78 11.85
N TYR A 487 6.82 -29.02 11.61
CA TYR A 487 7.71 -29.43 10.54
C TYR A 487 7.14 -30.66 9.79
N ASP A 488 7.14 -30.62 8.47
CA ASP A 488 6.75 -31.74 7.64
C ASP A 488 7.94 -32.67 7.42
N ARG A 489 7.87 -33.88 7.96
CA ARG A 489 8.91 -34.92 7.83
C ARG A 489 8.97 -35.53 6.43
N HIS A 490 7.84 -35.65 5.74
CA HIS A 490 7.81 -36.30 4.43
C HIS A 490 8.43 -35.38 3.38
N GLU A 491 8.07 -34.08 3.41
CA GLU A 491 8.63 -33.10 2.51
C GLU A 491 9.91 -32.45 3.06
N MET A 492 10.25 -32.72 4.32
CA MET A 492 11.41 -32.15 5.01
C MET A 492 11.37 -30.59 4.95
N LYS A 493 10.19 -29.99 5.21
CA LYS A 493 9.96 -28.56 5.14
C LYS A 493 9.36 -28.03 6.43
N ALA A 494 9.75 -26.79 6.80
CA ALA A 494 9.08 -26.04 7.84
C ALA A 494 7.68 -25.63 7.38
N LEU A 495 6.69 -25.83 8.24
CA LEU A 495 5.30 -25.44 7.99
C LEU A 495 5.02 -24.04 8.46
N PHE A 496 5.90 -23.43 9.26
CA PHE A 496 5.75 -22.09 9.86
C PHE A 496 4.47 -21.91 10.69
N GLN A 497 3.90 -23.00 11.18
CA GLN A 497 2.72 -23.01 12.02
C GLN A 497 3.10 -23.28 13.46
N LEU A 498 2.55 -22.51 14.38
CA LEU A 498 2.71 -22.71 15.82
C LEU A 498 1.59 -23.61 16.35
N GLN A 499 1.94 -24.58 17.15
CA GLN A 499 1.00 -25.42 17.91
C GLN A 499 1.28 -25.29 19.39
N ILE A 500 0.32 -24.79 20.16
CA ILE A 500 0.41 -24.57 21.59
C ILE A 500 0.01 -25.86 22.34
N GLY A 501 0.64 -26.09 23.48
CA GLY A 501 0.33 -27.18 24.43
C GLY A 501 1.26 -28.38 24.41
N ASN A 502 2.20 -28.45 23.46
CA ASN A 502 3.21 -29.53 23.41
C ASN A 502 4.59 -28.97 23.07
N PRO A 503 5.69 -29.53 23.61
CA PRO A 503 7.02 -29.11 23.22
C PRO A 503 7.36 -29.61 21.79
N GLY A 504 8.14 -28.82 21.05
CA GLY A 504 8.64 -29.20 19.73
C GLY A 504 9.96 -29.94 19.77
N SER A 505 10.19 -30.80 18.75
CA SER A 505 11.47 -31.38 18.46
C SER A 505 12.38 -30.46 17.66
N SER A 506 13.70 -30.59 17.80
CA SER A 506 14.69 -29.84 17.00
C SER A 506 14.82 -30.35 15.58
N PHE A 507 14.39 -31.59 15.29
CA PHE A 507 14.56 -32.30 14.01
C PHE A 507 16.00 -32.30 13.49
N ALA A 508 16.99 -32.29 14.40
CA ALA A 508 18.40 -32.18 14.04
C ALA A 508 18.87 -33.33 13.16
N VAL A 509 18.46 -34.56 13.49
CA VAL A 509 18.80 -35.78 12.74
C VAL A 509 18.21 -35.74 11.33
N GLU A 510 16.95 -35.33 11.21
CA GLU A 510 16.25 -35.22 9.92
C GLU A 510 16.87 -34.13 9.04
N ILE A 511 17.25 -33.01 9.64
CA ILE A 511 17.93 -31.91 8.94
C ILE A 511 19.33 -32.36 8.48
N ALA A 512 20.09 -33.03 9.33
CA ALA A 512 21.42 -33.56 8.98
C ALA A 512 21.34 -34.53 7.79
N ARG A 513 20.31 -35.40 7.78
CA ARG A 513 20.04 -36.33 6.66
C ARG A 513 19.66 -35.59 5.38
N LYS A 514 18.87 -34.50 5.48
CA LYS A 514 18.47 -33.68 4.33
C LYS A 514 19.66 -32.95 3.70
N ILE A 515 20.60 -32.47 4.52
CA ILE A 515 21.79 -31.75 4.05
C ILE A 515 22.77 -32.76 3.38
N GLY A 516 22.58 -34.06 3.60
CA GLY A 516 23.41 -35.13 2.99
C GLY A 516 24.59 -35.55 3.84
N LEU A 517 24.52 -35.41 5.18
CA LEU A 517 25.51 -36.03 6.03
C LEU A 517 25.52 -37.58 5.82
N PRO A 518 26.72 -38.24 5.80
CA PRO A 518 26.76 -39.68 5.69
C PRO A 518 25.95 -40.37 6.78
N GLU A 519 25.23 -41.45 6.42
CA GLU A 519 24.36 -42.16 7.35
C GLU A 519 25.15 -42.81 8.52
N GLU A 520 26.43 -43.14 8.29
CA GLU A 520 27.35 -43.64 9.33
C GLU A 520 27.54 -42.59 10.45
N VAL A 521 27.77 -41.32 10.09
CA VAL A 521 27.91 -40.22 11.06
C VAL A 521 26.60 -39.96 11.82
N ILE A 522 25.47 -40.13 11.14
CA ILE A 522 24.15 -39.97 11.76
C ILE A 522 23.86 -41.12 12.72
N ALA A 523 24.27 -42.33 12.36
CA ALA A 523 24.17 -43.52 13.21
C ALA A 523 25.02 -43.38 14.47
N ASP A 524 26.30 -43.00 14.31
CA ASP A 524 27.24 -42.77 15.43
C ASP A 524 26.71 -41.68 16.37
N ALA A 525 26.23 -40.56 15.81
CA ALA A 525 25.62 -39.49 16.60
C ALA A 525 24.39 -39.98 17.38
N SER A 526 23.59 -40.85 16.76
CA SER A 526 22.40 -41.41 17.36
C SER A 526 22.74 -42.39 18.50
N GLU A 527 23.84 -43.12 18.37
CA GLU A 527 24.38 -44.03 19.41
C GLU A 527 24.91 -43.21 20.61
N ILE A 528 25.66 -42.13 20.34
CA ILE A 528 26.22 -41.26 21.38
C ILE A 528 25.10 -40.59 22.21
N VAL A 529 24.03 -40.15 21.57
CA VAL A 529 22.87 -39.49 22.25
C VAL A 529 22.03 -40.48 23.03
N GLY A 530 22.01 -41.74 22.63
CA GLY A 530 21.26 -42.82 23.26
C GLY A 530 19.90 -43.06 22.61
N SER A 531 19.51 -44.32 22.51
CA SER A 531 18.26 -44.75 21.83
C SER A 531 17.00 -44.28 22.54
N GLU A 532 17.02 -44.17 23.86
CA GLU A 532 15.87 -43.70 24.65
C GLU A 532 15.51 -42.24 24.34
N TYR A 533 16.49 -41.37 24.16
CA TYR A 533 16.29 -39.97 23.83
C TYR A 533 15.63 -39.83 22.45
N ILE A 534 16.12 -40.57 21.47
CA ILE A 534 15.59 -40.55 20.10
C ILE A 534 14.18 -41.12 20.04
N GLN A 535 13.90 -42.16 20.82
CA GLN A 535 12.54 -42.72 20.93
C GLN A 535 11.57 -41.75 21.60
N SER A 536 11.99 -41.05 22.65
CA SER A 536 11.20 -40.03 23.31
C SER A 536 10.86 -38.84 22.36
N ASP A 537 11.87 -38.39 21.61
CA ASP A 537 11.66 -37.33 20.63
C ASP A 537 10.69 -37.75 19.49
N LYS A 538 10.80 -38.98 19.00
CA LYS A 538 9.86 -39.61 18.05
C LYS A 538 8.46 -39.73 18.63
N TYR A 539 8.29 -40.10 19.88
CA TYR A 539 7.01 -40.25 20.55
C TYR A 539 6.29 -38.87 20.68
N LEU A 540 7.03 -37.83 21.08
CA LEU A 540 6.52 -36.47 21.13
C LEU A 540 6.04 -36.00 19.76
N GLN A 541 6.78 -36.32 18.72
CA GLN A 541 6.43 -35.94 17.35
C GLN A 541 5.17 -36.68 16.84
N ASP A 542 4.95 -37.93 17.21
CA ASP A 542 3.73 -38.66 16.85
C ASP A 542 2.50 -38.14 17.57
N ILE A 543 2.63 -37.77 18.86
CA ILE A 543 1.56 -37.12 19.63
C ILE A 543 1.17 -35.78 18.98
N VAL A 544 2.15 -34.95 18.58
CA VAL A 544 1.90 -33.64 17.91
C VAL A 544 1.18 -33.87 16.58
N ARG A 545 1.56 -34.90 15.81
CA ARG A 545 0.88 -35.26 14.55
C ARG A 545 -0.58 -35.65 14.75
N ASP A 546 -0.86 -36.51 15.74
CA ASP A 546 -2.20 -37.02 15.99
C ASP A 546 -3.11 -35.89 16.54
N LYS A 547 -2.59 -35.06 17.43
CA LYS A 547 -3.30 -33.86 17.92
C LYS A 547 -3.65 -32.93 16.76
N ARG A 548 -2.70 -32.64 15.83
CA ARG A 548 -2.94 -31.82 14.64
C ARG A 548 -4.05 -32.39 13.74
N TYR A 549 -4.03 -33.72 13.51
CA TYR A 549 -5.09 -34.33 12.72
C TYR A 549 -6.47 -34.08 13.35
N TRP A 550 -6.58 -34.22 14.66
CA TRP A 550 -7.83 -34.00 15.36
C TRP A 550 -8.21 -32.51 15.44
N GLU A 551 -7.25 -31.60 15.61
CA GLU A 551 -7.47 -30.16 15.60
C GLU A 551 -7.92 -29.65 14.23
N THR A 552 -7.26 -30.08 13.16
CA THR A 552 -7.67 -29.77 11.79
C THR A 552 -9.10 -30.25 11.51
N LYS A 553 -9.43 -31.45 11.99
CA LYS A 553 -10.78 -31.99 11.88
C LYS A 553 -11.81 -31.16 12.67
N ARG A 554 -11.44 -30.75 13.88
CA ARG A 554 -12.28 -29.90 14.75
C ARG A 554 -12.47 -28.48 14.15
N GLN A 555 -11.40 -27.88 13.61
CA GLN A 555 -11.50 -26.60 12.90
C GLN A 555 -12.38 -26.68 11.67
N ASN A 556 -12.26 -27.75 10.89
CA ASN A 556 -13.13 -27.97 9.74
C ASN A 556 -14.61 -28.16 10.13
N ILE A 557 -14.87 -28.80 11.26
CA ILE A 557 -16.24 -28.93 11.82
C ILE A 557 -16.74 -27.56 12.23
N ARG A 558 -15.98 -26.80 13.04
CA ARG A 558 -16.35 -25.44 13.46
C ARG A 558 -16.57 -24.49 12.26
N LYS A 559 -15.73 -24.61 11.23
CA LYS A 559 -15.89 -23.81 9.99
C LYS A 559 -17.19 -24.15 9.25
N ARG A 560 -17.58 -25.43 9.26
CA ARG A 560 -18.87 -25.87 8.68
C ARG A 560 -20.06 -25.47 9.55
N GLU A 561 -19.95 -25.57 10.86
CA GLU A 561 -20.97 -25.12 11.82
C GLU A 561 -21.23 -23.63 11.63
N LYS A 562 -20.17 -22.81 11.57
CA LYS A 562 -20.29 -21.38 11.32
C LYS A 562 -20.92 -21.05 9.97
N GLN A 563 -20.49 -21.72 8.90
CA GLN A 563 -21.11 -21.55 7.58
C GLN A 563 -22.59 -21.88 7.59
N MET A 564 -22.97 -22.81 8.45
CA MET A 564 -24.38 -23.19 8.65
C MET A 564 -25.15 -22.10 9.43
N GLU A 565 -24.54 -21.56 10.50
CA GLU A 565 -25.08 -20.43 11.26
C GLU A 565 -25.24 -19.16 10.42
N ASP A 566 -24.20 -18.78 9.66
CA ASP A 566 -24.27 -17.63 8.74
C ASP A 566 -25.35 -17.83 7.65
N THR A 567 -25.56 -19.08 7.25
CA THR A 567 -26.60 -19.43 6.28
C THR A 567 -27.99 -19.33 6.90
N ILE A 568 -28.16 -19.78 8.13
CA ILE A 568 -29.42 -19.67 8.89
C ILE A 568 -29.77 -18.19 9.12
N ALA A 569 -28.81 -17.40 9.65
CA ALA A 569 -29.00 -15.97 9.87
C ALA A 569 -29.40 -15.20 8.59
N ARG A 570 -28.81 -15.59 7.44
CA ARG A 570 -29.21 -15.01 6.15
C ARG A 570 -30.64 -15.39 5.76
N TYR A 571 -31.04 -16.65 5.98
CA TYR A 571 -32.41 -17.07 5.70
C TYR A 571 -33.43 -16.42 6.64
N GLU A 572 -33.07 -16.23 7.90
CA GLU A 572 -33.92 -15.50 8.88
C GLU A 572 -34.14 -14.06 8.43
N LYS A 573 -33.08 -13.38 8.02
CA LYS A 573 -33.17 -12.00 7.49
C LYS A 573 -34.00 -11.93 6.19
N GLU A 574 -33.79 -12.88 5.26
CA GLU A 574 -34.60 -12.96 4.04
C GLU A 574 -36.09 -13.22 4.36
N LEU A 575 -36.39 -13.97 5.40
CA LEU A 575 -37.77 -14.23 5.86
C LEU A 575 -38.39 -12.96 6.47
N GLU A 576 -37.67 -12.22 7.30
CA GLU A 576 -38.13 -10.95 7.86
C GLU A 576 -38.40 -9.91 6.76
N GLU A 577 -37.53 -9.79 5.76
CA GLU A 577 -37.72 -8.89 4.61
C GLU A 577 -38.95 -9.31 3.77
N LEU A 578 -39.15 -10.59 3.59
CA LEU A 578 -40.36 -11.13 2.91
C LEU A 578 -41.63 -10.81 3.70
N ASP A 579 -41.61 -10.94 5.00
CA ASP A 579 -42.78 -10.65 5.85
C ASP A 579 -43.08 -9.13 5.89
N ARG A 580 -42.04 -8.28 5.91
CA ARG A 580 -42.20 -6.81 5.78
C ARG A 580 -42.82 -6.45 4.41
N SER A 581 -42.25 -6.99 3.34
CA SER A 581 -42.77 -6.71 1.99
C SER A 581 -44.18 -7.23 1.78
N ARG A 582 -44.53 -8.38 2.38
CA ARG A 582 -45.90 -8.90 2.38
C ARG A 582 -46.88 -7.97 3.10
N LYS A 583 -46.51 -7.46 4.28
CA LYS A 583 -47.32 -6.50 5.04
C LYS A 583 -47.53 -5.21 4.27
N GLU A 584 -46.48 -4.72 3.62
CA GLU A 584 -46.54 -3.50 2.81
C GLU A 584 -47.42 -3.64 1.57
N ILE A 585 -47.31 -4.78 0.88
CA ILE A 585 -48.19 -5.09 -0.27
C ILE A 585 -49.67 -5.20 0.18
N LEU A 586 -49.91 -5.83 1.32
CA LEU A 586 -51.28 -5.92 1.86
C LEU A 586 -51.84 -4.56 2.28
N ARG A 587 -50.99 -3.69 2.88
CA ARG A 587 -51.39 -2.32 3.21
C ARG A 587 -51.74 -1.53 1.96
N LYS A 588 -50.87 -1.54 0.94
CA LYS A 588 -51.13 -0.83 -0.33
C LYS A 588 -52.36 -1.35 -1.03
N ALA A 589 -52.59 -2.67 -1.06
CA ALA A 589 -53.79 -3.25 -1.63
C ALA A 589 -55.06 -2.82 -0.88
N LYS A 590 -54.95 -2.62 0.44
CA LYS A 590 -56.09 -2.14 1.24
C LYS A 590 -56.38 -0.66 0.96
N GLU A 591 -55.35 0.18 0.89
CA GLU A 591 -55.45 1.61 0.55
C GLU A 591 -56.00 1.80 -0.87
N ASP A 592 -55.51 1.03 -1.84
CA ASP A 592 -56.03 1.06 -3.22
C ASP A 592 -57.52 0.61 -3.29
N ALA A 593 -57.91 -0.39 -2.49
CA ALA A 593 -59.30 -0.83 -2.40
C ALA A 593 -60.19 0.22 -1.74
N GLU A 594 -59.75 0.90 -0.69
CA GLU A 594 -60.46 1.99 -0.05
C GLU A 594 -60.62 3.18 -0.98
N HIS A 595 -59.59 3.55 -1.74
CA HIS A 595 -59.63 4.59 -2.76
C HIS A 595 -60.64 4.28 -3.88
N LEU A 596 -60.59 3.06 -4.40
CA LEU A 596 -61.54 2.57 -5.41
C LEU A 596 -62.99 2.59 -4.91
N LEU A 597 -63.24 2.24 -3.64
CA LEU A 597 -64.55 2.32 -3.02
C LEU A 597 -65.03 3.76 -2.88
N GLN A 598 -64.13 4.69 -2.50
CA GLN A 598 -64.45 6.12 -2.41
C GLN A 598 -64.76 6.70 -3.79
N GLU A 599 -63.96 6.41 -4.82
CA GLU A 599 -64.21 6.85 -6.19
C GLU A 599 -65.53 6.26 -6.75
N SER A 600 -65.80 5.00 -6.44
CA SER A 600 -67.04 4.33 -6.83
C SER A 600 -68.27 4.98 -6.19
N ASN A 601 -68.17 5.27 -4.89
CA ASN A 601 -69.25 5.95 -4.14
C ASN A 601 -69.52 7.37 -4.68
N ALA A 602 -68.40 8.15 -4.90
CA ALA A 602 -68.54 9.48 -5.47
C ALA A 602 -69.16 9.48 -6.89
N LYS A 603 -68.81 8.49 -7.73
CA LYS A 603 -69.42 8.33 -9.05
C LYS A 603 -70.90 7.91 -8.98
N ILE A 604 -71.24 7.04 -8.05
CA ILE A 604 -72.63 6.63 -7.78
C ILE A 604 -73.45 7.83 -7.31
N GLU A 605 -72.91 8.61 -6.33
CA GLU A 605 -73.62 9.82 -5.86
C GLU A 605 -73.80 10.86 -6.96
N ASN A 606 -72.73 11.12 -7.75
CA ASN A 606 -72.81 12.03 -8.90
C ASN A 606 -73.84 11.52 -9.94
N THR A 607 -73.91 10.22 -10.19
CA THR A 607 -74.91 9.62 -11.14
C THR A 607 -76.31 9.77 -10.59
N ILE A 608 -76.49 9.56 -9.28
CA ILE A 608 -77.82 9.75 -8.61
C ILE A 608 -78.22 11.24 -8.66
N ARG A 609 -77.27 12.16 -8.48
CA ARG A 609 -77.48 13.60 -8.56
C ARG A 609 -77.85 14.01 -9.96
N THR A 610 -77.12 13.53 -10.98
CA THR A 610 -77.44 13.79 -12.39
C THR A 610 -78.81 13.22 -12.81
N ILE A 611 -79.21 12.06 -12.31
CA ILE A 611 -80.48 11.47 -12.54
C ILE A 611 -81.61 12.28 -11.86
N LYS A 612 -81.37 12.84 -10.64
CA LYS A 612 -82.30 13.70 -9.93
C LYS A 612 -82.44 15.10 -10.58
N GLU A 613 -81.35 15.69 -11.06
CA GLU A 613 -81.31 17.00 -11.71
C GLU A 613 -81.92 16.97 -13.16
N ALA A 614 -81.83 15.80 -13.79
CA ALA A 614 -82.30 15.64 -15.15
C ALA A 614 -83.86 15.46 -15.33
N GLN A 615 -84.64 15.70 -14.25
CA GLN A 615 -86.14 15.67 -14.32
C GLN A 615 -86.70 14.95 -15.54
N ALA A 616 -86.64 13.64 -15.58
CA ALA A 616 -87.31 12.75 -16.56
C ALA A 616 -86.94 12.81 -18.07
N GLU A 617 -85.82 13.41 -18.44
CA GLU A 617 -85.24 13.22 -19.77
C GLU A 617 -84.64 11.81 -19.94
N LYS A 618 -85.40 10.96 -20.71
CA LYS A 618 -85.03 9.55 -20.89
C LYS A 618 -83.63 9.30 -21.47
N GLU A 619 -83.07 10.22 -22.21
CA GLU A 619 -81.79 10.09 -22.86
C GLU A 619 -80.67 10.38 -21.88
N ARG A 620 -80.73 11.42 -21.03
CA ARG A 620 -79.72 11.73 -20.05
C ARG A 620 -79.60 10.67 -18.94
N THR A 621 -80.75 10.11 -18.54
CA THR A 621 -80.69 8.98 -17.55
C THR A 621 -80.09 7.73 -18.13
N ARG A 622 -80.32 7.52 -19.45
CA ARG A 622 -79.71 6.37 -20.16
C ARG A 622 -78.17 6.53 -20.27
N MET A 623 -77.70 7.74 -20.62
CA MET A 623 -76.22 8.07 -20.66
C MET A 623 -75.56 7.90 -19.31
N ALA A 624 -76.15 8.45 -18.25
CA ALA A 624 -75.60 8.33 -16.89
C ALA A 624 -75.59 6.85 -16.37
N ARG A 625 -76.55 6.03 -16.76
CA ARG A 625 -76.49 4.59 -16.49
C ARG A 625 -75.48 3.86 -17.32
N GLN A 626 -75.24 4.29 -18.52
CA GLN A 626 -74.26 3.68 -19.42
C GLN A 626 -72.79 3.99 -18.92
N GLU A 627 -72.52 5.24 -18.52
CA GLU A 627 -71.22 5.63 -17.87
C GLU A 627 -70.96 4.83 -16.61
N LEU A 628 -71.97 4.56 -15.78
CA LEU A 628 -71.81 3.75 -14.57
C LEU A 628 -71.52 2.26 -14.92
N THR A 629 -72.17 1.76 -15.99
CA THR A 629 -71.94 0.41 -16.47
C THR A 629 -70.53 0.23 -17.07
N ASP A 630 -70.11 1.22 -17.85
CA ASP A 630 -68.77 1.22 -18.44
C ASP A 630 -67.65 1.33 -17.36
N PHE A 631 -67.92 2.17 -16.32
CA PHE A 631 -66.98 2.23 -15.16
C PHE A 631 -66.93 0.92 -14.38
N ARG A 632 -68.02 0.28 -14.19
CA ARG A 632 -68.15 -1.04 -13.54
C ARG A 632 -67.36 -2.11 -14.34
N GLN A 633 -67.47 -2.08 -15.65
CA GLN A 633 -66.71 -2.95 -16.54
C GLN A 633 -65.21 -2.64 -16.49
N GLN A 634 -64.83 -1.36 -16.48
CA GLN A 634 -63.42 -0.95 -16.35
C GLN A 634 -62.80 -1.40 -15.01
N VAL A 635 -63.52 -1.30 -13.91
CA VAL A 635 -63.08 -1.76 -12.58
C VAL A 635 -62.97 -3.30 -12.54
N GLU A 636 -63.88 -4.02 -13.18
CA GLU A 636 -63.81 -5.50 -13.30
C GLU A 636 -62.67 -5.98 -14.18
N GLU A 637 -62.36 -5.25 -15.27
CA GLU A 637 -61.17 -5.54 -16.12
C GLU A 637 -59.85 -5.19 -15.48
N MET A 638 -59.77 -4.06 -14.75
CA MET A 638 -58.57 -3.70 -13.97
C MET A 638 -58.31 -4.69 -12.86
N ASN A 639 -59.29 -5.22 -12.20
CA ASN A 639 -59.14 -6.23 -11.14
C ASN A 639 -58.68 -7.60 -11.66
N LYS A 640 -59.07 -8.01 -12.85
CA LYS A 640 -58.65 -9.32 -13.43
C LYS A 640 -57.25 -9.30 -14.06
N ALA A 641 -56.91 -8.25 -14.78
CA ALA A 641 -55.66 -8.20 -15.53
C ALA A 641 -54.40 -7.80 -14.70
N SER A 642 -54.56 -6.97 -13.67
CA SER A 642 -53.37 -6.39 -12.96
C SER A 642 -52.85 -7.23 -11.80
N LEU A 643 -53.75 -8.01 -11.13
CA LEU A 643 -53.33 -8.81 -9.98
C LEU A 643 -52.73 -10.15 -10.40
N GLU A 644 -53.39 -10.84 -11.35
CA GLU A 644 -52.92 -12.14 -11.82
C GLU A 644 -51.63 -12.04 -12.62
N GLU A 645 -51.48 -10.99 -13.46
CA GLU A 645 -50.26 -10.80 -14.27
C GLU A 645 -49.04 -10.34 -13.42
N LYS A 646 -49.25 -9.47 -12.42
CA LYS A 646 -48.17 -9.06 -11.50
C LYS A 646 -47.73 -10.17 -10.56
N ILE A 647 -48.66 -11.00 -10.10
CA ILE A 647 -48.39 -12.16 -9.24
C ILE A 647 -47.73 -13.27 -10.09
N ALA A 648 -48.19 -13.53 -11.30
CA ALA A 648 -47.59 -14.49 -12.21
C ALA A 648 -46.15 -14.10 -12.61
N ARG A 649 -45.91 -12.86 -13.00
CA ARG A 649 -44.56 -12.35 -13.34
C ARG A 649 -43.61 -12.35 -12.14
N LYS A 650 -44.09 -12.10 -10.93
CA LYS A 650 -43.26 -12.19 -9.71
C LYS A 650 -42.96 -13.63 -9.29
N MET A 651 -43.95 -14.52 -9.43
CA MET A 651 -43.82 -15.95 -9.17
C MET A 651 -42.88 -16.63 -10.19
N GLU A 652 -42.97 -16.22 -11.45
CA GLU A 652 -42.10 -16.73 -12.52
C GLU A 652 -40.62 -16.26 -12.32
N LYS A 653 -40.39 -14.98 -11.98
CA LYS A 653 -39.06 -14.49 -11.60
C LYS A 653 -38.47 -15.13 -10.34
N LEU A 654 -39.32 -15.52 -9.39
CA LEU A 654 -38.90 -16.23 -8.18
C LEU A 654 -38.61 -17.73 -8.51
N ARG A 655 -39.39 -18.36 -9.38
CA ARG A 655 -39.11 -19.70 -9.88
C ARG A 655 -37.84 -19.76 -10.72
N GLU A 656 -37.65 -18.84 -11.66
CA GLU A 656 -36.41 -18.75 -12.43
C GLU A 656 -35.17 -18.50 -11.54
N LYS A 657 -35.28 -17.66 -10.49
CA LYS A 657 -34.21 -17.46 -9.50
C LYS A 657 -33.93 -18.71 -8.66
N GLN A 658 -34.96 -19.47 -8.32
CA GLN A 658 -34.84 -20.74 -7.60
C GLN A 658 -34.26 -21.85 -8.49
N GLU A 659 -34.67 -21.92 -9.74
CA GLU A 659 -34.17 -22.89 -10.73
C GLU A 659 -32.73 -22.60 -11.09
N ARG A 660 -32.34 -21.34 -11.33
CA ARG A 660 -30.95 -20.96 -11.52
C ARG A 660 -30.05 -21.18 -10.27
N LYS A 661 -30.61 -21.07 -9.05
CA LYS A 661 -29.93 -21.45 -7.81
C LYS A 661 -29.86 -22.96 -7.61
N LYS A 662 -30.90 -23.73 -8.05
CA LYS A 662 -30.87 -25.20 -8.05
C LYS A 662 -29.91 -25.75 -9.10
N GLU A 663 -29.89 -25.21 -10.31
CA GLU A 663 -28.94 -25.59 -11.36
C GLU A 663 -27.49 -25.26 -11.00
N LYS A 664 -27.25 -24.12 -10.32
CA LYS A 664 -25.92 -23.83 -9.77
C LYS A 664 -25.51 -24.75 -8.61
N LYS A 665 -26.48 -25.18 -7.77
CA LYS A 665 -26.23 -26.15 -6.69
C LYS A 665 -26.13 -27.59 -7.22
N GLU A 666 -26.84 -27.93 -8.27
CA GLU A 666 -26.71 -29.23 -8.94
C GLU A 666 -25.46 -29.31 -9.79
N LYS A 667 -25.02 -28.21 -10.41
CA LYS A 667 -23.69 -28.13 -11.07
C LYS A 667 -22.54 -28.17 -10.10
N GLN A 668 -22.70 -27.72 -8.84
CA GLN A 668 -21.68 -27.87 -7.77
C GLN A 668 -21.78 -29.19 -7.00
N LYS A 669 -22.94 -29.90 -7.03
CA LYS A 669 -23.11 -31.24 -6.43
C LYS A 669 -22.88 -32.36 -7.41
N ASN A 670 -22.93 -32.11 -8.70
CA ASN A 670 -22.74 -33.06 -9.79
C ASN A 670 -21.44 -32.73 -10.56
N GLU A 671 -20.36 -32.37 -9.87
CA GLU A 671 -19.07 -32.93 -10.29
C GLU A 671 -19.03 -34.35 -9.69
N PRO A 672 -19.43 -35.36 -10.41
CA PRO A 672 -19.11 -36.72 -10.04
C PRO A 672 -17.58 -36.77 -10.14
N ALA A 673 -16.93 -37.24 -9.09
CA ALA A 673 -15.72 -37.98 -9.30
C ALA A 673 -16.03 -38.95 -10.47
N ALA A 674 -15.57 -38.58 -11.65
CA ALA A 674 -15.71 -39.36 -12.83
C ALA A 674 -14.99 -40.69 -12.55
N VAL A 675 -15.77 -41.68 -12.19
CA VAL A 675 -15.39 -43.06 -12.43
C VAL A 675 -15.37 -43.18 -13.95
N ALA A 676 -14.18 -42.99 -14.50
CA ALA A 676 -13.91 -43.27 -15.88
C ALA A 676 -14.35 -44.73 -16.18
N PRO A 677 -15.12 -44.98 -17.23
CA PRO A 677 -15.35 -46.35 -17.70
C PRO A 677 -13.97 -46.95 -17.98
N ALA A 678 -13.76 -48.16 -17.50
CA ALA A 678 -12.52 -48.90 -17.70
C ALA A 678 -12.11 -48.81 -19.18
N PRO A 679 -10.93 -48.30 -19.53
CA PRO A 679 -10.50 -48.22 -20.92
C PRO A 679 -10.30 -49.63 -21.44
N LYS A 680 -10.94 -49.95 -22.57
CA LYS A 680 -10.58 -51.15 -23.37
C LYS A 680 -9.10 -51.00 -23.67
N VAL A 681 -8.28 -51.90 -23.14
CA VAL A 681 -6.84 -51.96 -23.35
C VAL A 681 -6.61 -52.22 -24.85
N VAL A 682 -6.34 -51.20 -25.59
CA VAL A 682 -5.79 -51.29 -26.94
C VAL A 682 -4.29 -51.44 -26.80
N PRO A 683 -3.65 -52.49 -27.37
CA PRO A 683 -2.19 -52.66 -27.24
C PRO A 683 -1.43 -51.46 -27.85
N ILE A 684 -0.41 -51.04 -27.12
CA ILE A 684 0.47 -49.94 -27.54
C ILE A 684 1.28 -50.39 -28.75
N GLN A 685 1.37 -49.57 -29.79
CA GLN A 685 2.08 -49.90 -31.03
C GLN A 685 3.30 -48.94 -31.19
N LYS A 686 4.25 -49.35 -32.04
CA LYS A 686 5.38 -48.55 -32.45
C LYS A 686 4.88 -47.26 -33.12
N GLY A 687 5.36 -46.11 -32.62
CA GLY A 687 4.94 -44.80 -33.07
C GLY A 687 3.87 -44.10 -32.22
N ASP A 688 3.26 -44.79 -31.27
CA ASP A 688 2.28 -44.21 -30.35
C ASP A 688 2.95 -43.25 -29.37
N TYR A 689 2.20 -42.21 -29.00
CA TYR A 689 2.59 -41.27 -27.93
C TYR A 689 2.14 -41.86 -26.60
N VAL A 690 3.09 -42.00 -25.66
CA VAL A 690 2.86 -42.61 -24.33
C VAL A 690 3.46 -41.75 -23.22
N ARG A 691 2.89 -41.89 -22.04
CA ARG A 691 3.46 -41.33 -20.81
C ARG A 691 3.67 -42.43 -19.79
N ILE A 692 4.63 -42.22 -18.90
CA ILE A 692 4.86 -43.17 -17.77
C ILE A 692 3.78 -42.83 -16.72
N LYS A 693 3.14 -43.90 -16.15
CA LYS A 693 2.14 -43.73 -15.08
C LYS A 693 2.73 -42.90 -13.92
N GLY A 694 2.08 -41.78 -13.62
CA GLY A 694 2.52 -40.86 -12.57
C GLY A 694 3.49 -39.76 -13.01
N GLN A 695 3.82 -39.62 -14.31
CA GLN A 695 4.63 -38.54 -14.87
C GLN A 695 3.88 -37.80 -15.96
N SER A 696 4.14 -36.47 -16.08
CA SER A 696 3.49 -35.63 -17.07
C SER A 696 4.17 -35.59 -18.44
N SER A 697 5.38 -36.17 -18.58
CA SER A 697 6.16 -36.14 -19.81
C SER A 697 5.62 -37.15 -20.83
N VAL A 698 5.35 -36.67 -22.06
CA VAL A 698 4.88 -37.50 -23.18
C VAL A 698 6.07 -37.86 -24.06
N GLY A 699 6.23 -39.13 -24.39
CA GLY A 699 7.29 -39.65 -25.25
C GLY A 699 6.72 -40.51 -26.38
N GLN A 700 7.48 -40.68 -27.47
CA GLN A 700 7.08 -41.53 -28.61
C GLN A 700 7.75 -42.90 -28.52
N VAL A 701 6.97 -43.95 -28.73
CA VAL A 701 7.47 -45.33 -28.74
C VAL A 701 8.25 -45.63 -30.02
N MET A 702 9.54 -45.95 -29.88
CA MET A 702 10.43 -46.24 -31.00
C MET A 702 10.49 -47.73 -31.34
N GLU A 703 10.51 -48.57 -30.32
CA GLU A 703 10.54 -50.03 -30.45
C GLU A 703 9.78 -50.68 -29.31
N ILE A 704 9.15 -51.81 -29.57
CA ILE A 704 8.44 -52.64 -28.57
C ILE A 704 8.93 -54.06 -28.63
N THR A 705 9.32 -54.56 -27.47
CA THR A 705 9.60 -55.96 -27.22
C THR A 705 8.54 -56.52 -26.27
N ASN A 706 8.25 -57.83 -26.28
CA ASN A 706 7.12 -58.46 -25.59
C ASN A 706 6.82 -58.00 -24.13
N LYS A 707 7.77 -57.40 -23.42
CA LYS A 707 7.62 -56.90 -22.04
C LYS A 707 8.17 -55.46 -21.80
N THR A 708 8.87 -54.85 -22.77
CA THR A 708 9.50 -53.54 -22.63
C THR A 708 9.36 -52.74 -23.90
N ALA A 709 9.23 -51.42 -23.79
CA ALA A 709 9.21 -50.48 -24.90
C ALA A 709 10.31 -49.41 -24.74
N VAL A 710 10.99 -49.10 -25.82
CA VAL A 710 11.93 -48.00 -25.90
C VAL A 710 11.14 -46.76 -26.29
N VAL A 711 11.05 -45.81 -25.37
CA VAL A 711 10.30 -44.59 -25.54
C VAL A 711 11.27 -43.40 -25.56
N MET A 712 11.07 -42.49 -26.50
CA MET A 712 11.84 -41.26 -26.62
C MET A 712 11.08 -40.12 -25.97
N PHE A 713 11.60 -39.64 -24.83
CA PHE A 713 11.12 -38.45 -24.13
C PHE A 713 12.06 -37.29 -24.48
N GLY A 714 11.66 -36.45 -25.41
CA GLY A 714 12.54 -35.40 -25.94
C GLY A 714 13.80 -35.98 -26.62
N LEU A 715 14.98 -35.71 -26.11
CA LEU A 715 16.26 -36.21 -26.62
C LEU A 715 16.76 -37.49 -25.88
N MET A 716 16.04 -37.97 -24.86
CA MET A 716 16.45 -39.14 -24.05
C MET A 716 15.67 -40.39 -24.47
N LYS A 717 16.42 -41.47 -24.79
CA LYS A 717 15.86 -42.81 -25.00
C LYS A 717 15.81 -43.57 -23.69
N THR A 718 14.63 -43.98 -23.27
CA THR A 718 14.44 -44.73 -22.01
C THR A 718 13.72 -46.07 -22.27
N ASN A 719 14.20 -47.12 -21.65
CA ASN A 719 13.62 -48.45 -21.76
C ASN A 719 12.63 -48.66 -20.61
N VAL A 720 11.33 -48.72 -20.89
CA VAL A 720 10.25 -48.78 -19.88
C VAL A 720 9.41 -50.00 -20.07
N LYS A 721 8.99 -50.68 -18.98
CA LYS A 721 8.07 -51.82 -19.04
C LYS A 721 6.71 -51.34 -19.56
N THR A 722 6.10 -52.12 -20.48
CA THR A 722 4.81 -51.79 -21.13
C THR A 722 3.67 -51.61 -20.14
N ASP A 723 3.72 -52.28 -18.99
CA ASP A 723 2.71 -52.16 -17.92
C ASP A 723 2.70 -50.77 -17.21
N ARG A 724 3.79 -50.03 -17.37
CA ARG A 724 3.94 -48.68 -16.79
C ARG A 724 3.67 -47.53 -17.76
N LEU A 725 3.27 -47.86 -19.00
CA LEU A 725 2.99 -46.90 -20.03
C LEU A 725 1.48 -46.70 -20.22
N GLU A 726 1.05 -45.46 -20.40
CA GLU A 726 -0.31 -45.10 -20.77
C GLU A 726 -0.26 -44.33 -22.08
N ARG A 727 -1.25 -44.55 -22.98
CA ARG A 727 -1.38 -43.87 -24.26
C ARG A 727 -1.75 -42.40 -24.00
N SER A 728 -1.12 -41.46 -24.68
CA SER A 728 -1.36 -40.02 -24.60
C SER A 728 -1.56 -39.45 -26.01
N GLU A 729 -2.25 -38.34 -26.11
CA GLU A 729 -2.41 -37.64 -27.38
C GLU A 729 -1.10 -36.94 -27.80
N ALA A 730 -0.90 -36.83 -29.12
CA ALA A 730 0.27 -36.14 -29.69
C ALA A 730 0.28 -34.67 -29.27
N PRO A 731 1.42 -34.11 -28.86
CA PRO A 731 1.50 -32.69 -28.56
C PRO A 731 1.22 -31.87 -29.83
N LYS A 732 0.32 -30.89 -29.75
CA LYS A 732 0.00 -29.99 -30.85
C LYS A 732 1.25 -29.21 -31.25
N PRO A 733 1.62 -29.09 -32.53
CA PRO A 733 2.79 -28.36 -32.95
C PRO A 733 2.59 -26.87 -32.73
N SER A 734 3.35 -26.29 -31.82
CA SER A 734 3.58 -24.85 -31.77
C SER A 734 4.75 -24.50 -32.68
N ASN A 735 4.44 -23.81 -33.79
CA ASN A 735 5.46 -23.19 -34.62
C ASN A 735 6.20 -22.12 -33.83
N THR A 736 7.39 -22.41 -33.38
CA THR A 736 8.50 -21.46 -33.30
C THR A 736 9.80 -22.24 -33.19
N LEU A 737 10.58 -22.18 -34.22
CA LEU A 737 12.02 -22.44 -34.22
C LEU A 737 12.65 -21.49 -33.19
N ASN A 738 13.21 -21.97 -32.10
CA ASN A 738 14.61 -21.76 -31.76
C ASN A 738 14.96 -22.48 -30.43
N LYS A 739 16.18 -22.95 -30.46
CA LYS A 739 16.93 -23.64 -29.43
C LYS A 739 16.83 -23.03 -28.02
N THR A 740 16.88 -23.89 -27.06
CA THR A 740 17.60 -23.84 -25.78
C THR A 740 16.83 -23.50 -24.51
N THR A 741 17.10 -24.37 -23.54
CA THR A 741 17.15 -24.20 -22.08
C THR A 741 15.89 -23.66 -21.42
N PHE A 742 15.30 -24.52 -20.61
CA PHE A 742 14.24 -24.19 -19.66
C PHE A 742 14.73 -23.18 -18.64
N ILE A 743 14.37 -21.92 -18.85
CA ILE A 743 14.41 -20.88 -17.83
C ILE A 743 12.97 -20.70 -17.37
N SER A 744 12.71 -20.70 -16.07
CA SER A 744 11.38 -20.49 -15.51
C SER A 744 10.85 -19.09 -15.89
N SER A 745 9.54 -18.91 -15.98
CA SER A 745 8.89 -17.64 -16.31
C SER A 745 9.31 -16.48 -15.39
N ASP A 746 9.57 -16.77 -14.13
CA ASP A 746 10.05 -15.79 -13.15
C ASP A 746 11.44 -15.21 -13.48
N THR A 747 12.28 -16.01 -14.12
CA THR A 747 13.62 -15.57 -14.53
C THR A 747 13.56 -14.66 -15.77
N MET A 748 12.54 -14.83 -16.62
CA MET A 748 12.34 -13.99 -17.81
C MET A 748 11.84 -12.59 -17.44
N ASP A 749 10.93 -12.49 -16.48
CA ASP A 749 10.42 -11.19 -16.02
C ASP A 749 11.51 -10.39 -15.28
N HIS A 750 12.36 -11.05 -14.49
CA HIS A 750 13.53 -10.41 -13.88
C HIS A 750 14.59 -9.98 -14.90
N MET A 751 14.76 -10.72 -15.98
CA MET A 751 15.66 -10.32 -17.07
C MET A 751 15.10 -9.12 -17.86
N TYR A 752 13.78 -9.04 -18.02
CA TYR A 752 13.14 -7.92 -18.74
C TYR A 752 13.20 -6.62 -17.91
N GLU A 753 12.99 -6.67 -16.61
CA GLU A 753 13.16 -5.53 -15.68
C GLU A 753 14.63 -5.08 -15.60
N LYS A 754 15.58 -6.02 -15.51
CA LYS A 754 17.01 -5.70 -15.54
C LYS A 754 17.40 -5.08 -16.87
N LYS A 755 16.82 -5.51 -17.98
CA LYS A 755 17.09 -4.95 -19.34
C LYS A 755 16.58 -3.53 -19.48
N LEU A 756 15.44 -3.19 -18.90
CA LEU A 756 14.85 -1.84 -18.90
C LEU A 756 15.62 -0.86 -18.01
N ASN A 757 16.21 -1.34 -16.91
CA ASN A 757 16.88 -0.50 -15.90
C ASN A 757 18.41 -0.55 -15.97
N PHE A 758 19.00 -1.30 -16.89
CA PHE A 758 20.47 -1.46 -16.99
C PHE A 758 21.13 -0.18 -17.47
N LYS A 759 22.01 0.40 -16.66
CA LYS A 759 22.84 1.56 -17.03
C LYS A 759 24.06 1.08 -17.78
N GLN A 760 24.33 1.65 -18.95
CA GLN A 760 25.47 1.29 -19.79
C GLN A 760 26.82 1.79 -19.26
N ASP A 761 26.81 2.65 -18.24
CA ASP A 761 27.98 3.29 -17.66
C ASP A 761 28.13 2.86 -16.19
N LEU A 762 29.33 2.40 -15.82
CA LEU A 762 29.73 2.13 -14.46
C LEU A 762 30.82 3.12 -14.04
N ASP A 763 30.61 3.83 -12.92
CA ASP A 763 31.59 4.77 -12.37
C ASP A 763 32.30 4.13 -11.17
N VAL A 764 33.60 3.87 -11.33
CA VAL A 764 34.46 3.29 -10.27
C VAL A 764 35.55 4.26 -9.78
N ARG A 765 35.39 5.55 -10.09
CA ARG A 765 36.35 6.57 -9.65
C ARG A 765 36.32 6.71 -8.13
N GLY A 766 37.48 6.73 -7.50
CA GLY A 766 37.62 6.83 -6.06
C GLY A 766 37.46 5.52 -5.28
N MET A 767 37.12 4.40 -5.93
CA MET A 767 37.08 3.09 -5.30
C MET A 767 38.48 2.51 -5.10
N ARG A 768 38.63 1.63 -4.12
CA ARG A 768 39.85 0.82 -3.94
C ARG A 768 39.95 -0.24 -5.04
N GLY A 769 41.17 -0.68 -5.38
CA GLY A 769 41.40 -1.61 -6.48
C GLY A 769 40.54 -2.88 -6.42
N ASP A 770 40.43 -3.49 -5.24
CA ASP A 770 39.64 -4.73 -5.03
C ASP A 770 38.15 -4.47 -5.16
N GLU A 771 37.65 -3.37 -4.63
CA GLU A 771 36.25 -2.96 -4.71
C GLU A 771 35.86 -2.62 -6.17
N ALA A 772 36.76 -1.95 -6.90
CA ALA A 772 36.53 -1.62 -8.31
C ALA A 772 36.49 -2.88 -9.19
N ILE A 773 37.36 -3.88 -8.96
CA ILE A 773 37.32 -5.15 -9.68
C ILE A 773 36.03 -5.89 -9.40
N GLN A 774 35.60 -5.95 -8.15
CA GLN A 774 34.37 -6.62 -7.78
C GLN A 774 33.15 -5.96 -8.41
N ALA A 775 33.06 -4.62 -8.40
CA ALA A 775 32.00 -3.87 -9.06
C ALA A 775 31.98 -4.08 -10.59
N VAL A 776 33.16 -4.12 -11.21
CA VAL A 776 33.31 -4.40 -12.66
C VAL A 776 32.90 -5.83 -12.98
N THR A 777 33.22 -6.81 -12.11
CA THR A 777 32.84 -8.21 -12.29
C THR A 777 31.32 -8.35 -12.35
N TYR A 778 30.61 -7.84 -11.35
CA TYR A 778 29.13 -7.89 -11.33
C TYR A 778 28.49 -7.14 -12.51
N PHE A 779 29.07 -5.99 -12.87
CA PHE A 779 28.56 -5.19 -13.97
C PHE A 779 28.71 -5.87 -15.34
N ILE A 780 29.85 -6.52 -15.60
CA ILE A 780 30.10 -7.27 -16.84
C ILE A 780 29.23 -8.52 -16.90
N ASP A 781 29.08 -9.25 -15.78
CA ASP A 781 28.21 -10.42 -15.71
C ASP A 781 26.74 -10.03 -15.97
N ASP A 782 26.26 -8.95 -15.36
CA ASP A 782 24.91 -8.42 -15.62
C ASP A 782 24.74 -7.93 -17.06
N ALA A 783 25.77 -7.27 -17.65
CA ALA A 783 25.75 -6.82 -19.03
C ALA A 783 25.66 -7.98 -20.04
N ILE A 784 26.39 -9.05 -19.80
CA ILE A 784 26.35 -10.29 -20.61
C ILE A 784 24.97 -10.95 -20.46
N LEU A 785 24.45 -11.02 -19.25
CA LEU A 785 23.17 -11.66 -18.94
C LEU A 785 21.99 -10.92 -19.58
N VAL A 786 22.06 -9.58 -19.65
CA VAL A 786 21.06 -8.69 -20.28
C VAL A 786 21.23 -8.65 -21.81
N GLY A 787 22.35 -9.15 -22.34
CA GLY A 787 22.64 -9.16 -23.77
C GLY A 787 23.04 -7.80 -24.33
N MET A 788 23.80 -7.02 -23.56
CA MET A 788 24.31 -5.73 -24.01
C MET A 788 25.51 -5.95 -24.95
N ASN A 789 25.56 -5.21 -26.02
CA ASN A 789 26.68 -5.30 -26.98
C ASN A 789 27.88 -4.43 -26.59
N ARG A 790 27.64 -3.36 -25.81
CA ARG A 790 28.68 -2.42 -25.42
C ARG A 790 28.35 -1.75 -24.08
N VAL A 791 29.38 -1.61 -23.23
CA VAL A 791 29.30 -0.90 -21.94
C VAL A 791 30.56 -0.04 -21.73
N ARG A 792 30.49 0.93 -20.81
CA ARG A 792 31.57 1.85 -20.46
C ARG A 792 31.89 1.81 -18.98
N ILE A 793 33.17 1.84 -18.67
CA ILE A 793 33.67 1.84 -17.28
C ILE A 793 34.51 3.11 -17.07
N LEU A 794 34.07 3.98 -16.17
CA LEU A 794 34.69 5.25 -15.83
C LEU A 794 35.64 5.04 -14.63
N HIS A 795 36.92 5.03 -14.86
CA HIS A 795 37.96 4.83 -13.81
C HIS A 795 38.84 6.07 -13.59
N GLY A 796 38.69 7.10 -14.43
CA GLY A 796 39.48 8.33 -14.34
C GLY A 796 40.90 8.24 -14.93
N THR A 797 41.54 9.40 -14.99
CA THR A 797 42.91 9.53 -15.58
C THR A 797 44.04 9.60 -14.54
N GLY A 798 43.78 9.35 -13.25
CA GLY A 798 44.74 9.47 -12.16
C GLY A 798 46.06 8.68 -12.36
N THR A 799 46.53 7.94 -11.36
CA THR A 799 47.78 7.13 -11.42
C THR A 799 47.72 5.96 -12.43
N GLY A 800 46.57 5.69 -13.04
CA GLY A 800 46.35 4.61 -14.01
C GLY A 800 46.25 3.20 -13.40
N VAL A 801 46.34 3.05 -12.10
CA VAL A 801 46.28 1.75 -11.41
C VAL A 801 44.96 1.05 -11.68
N LEU A 802 43.79 1.74 -11.48
CA LEU A 802 42.47 1.17 -11.75
C LEU A 802 42.32 0.75 -13.21
N ARG A 803 42.76 1.57 -14.16
CA ARG A 803 42.76 1.23 -15.58
C ARG A 803 43.52 -0.06 -15.89
N THR A 804 44.70 -0.23 -15.29
CA THR A 804 45.51 -1.41 -15.50
C THR A 804 44.84 -2.66 -14.92
N LEU A 805 44.36 -2.59 -13.71
CA LEU A 805 43.68 -3.71 -13.01
C LEU A 805 42.41 -4.13 -13.74
N ILE A 806 41.57 -3.16 -14.15
CA ILE A 806 40.32 -3.42 -14.87
C ILE A 806 40.61 -4.10 -16.21
N ARG A 807 41.64 -3.64 -16.96
CA ARG A 807 41.99 -4.24 -18.25
C ARG A 807 42.60 -5.63 -18.11
N GLN A 808 43.37 -5.88 -17.06
CA GLN A 808 43.85 -7.24 -16.74
C GLN A 808 42.67 -8.18 -16.50
N TYR A 809 41.70 -7.75 -15.70
CA TYR A 809 40.49 -8.52 -15.46
C TYR A 809 39.69 -8.76 -16.73
N LEU A 810 39.39 -7.72 -17.53
CA LEU A 810 38.60 -7.82 -18.78
C LEU A 810 39.24 -8.79 -19.78
N GLY A 811 40.58 -8.89 -19.80
CA GLY A 811 41.29 -9.87 -20.62
C GLY A 811 41.09 -11.33 -20.23
N THR A 812 40.62 -11.59 -19.01
CA THR A 812 40.33 -12.96 -18.53
C THR A 812 38.88 -13.38 -18.75
N VAL A 813 37.96 -12.46 -19.07
CA VAL A 813 36.52 -12.72 -19.19
C VAL A 813 36.17 -13.24 -20.59
N PRO A 814 35.66 -14.48 -20.78
CA PRO A 814 35.36 -15.08 -22.09
C PRO A 814 34.28 -14.35 -22.87
N GLY A 815 33.39 -13.62 -22.21
CA GLY A 815 32.30 -12.86 -22.79
C GLY A 815 32.70 -11.49 -23.38
N VAL A 816 33.94 -11.03 -23.13
CA VAL A 816 34.47 -9.78 -23.67
C VAL A 816 35.06 -10.02 -25.04
N ALA A 817 34.62 -9.29 -26.05
CA ALA A 817 35.16 -9.36 -27.42
C ALA A 817 36.38 -8.47 -27.57
N HIS A 818 36.27 -7.22 -27.14
CA HIS A 818 37.34 -6.22 -27.26
C HIS A 818 37.11 -5.11 -26.22
N PHE A 819 38.21 -4.44 -25.81
CA PHE A 819 38.16 -3.24 -24.99
C PHE A 819 39.17 -2.19 -25.46
N LYS A 820 38.79 -0.89 -25.36
CA LYS A 820 39.61 0.23 -25.81
C LYS A 820 39.31 1.48 -24.98
N ASP A 821 40.18 2.50 -25.13
CA ASP A 821 39.88 3.83 -24.57
C ASP A 821 38.73 4.49 -25.34
N GLU A 822 37.98 5.32 -24.65
CA GLU A 822 36.95 6.14 -25.26
C GLU A 822 37.58 7.26 -26.10
N HIS A 823 36.81 7.84 -27.02
CA HIS A 823 37.25 8.96 -27.81
C HIS A 823 37.62 10.16 -26.95
N VAL A 824 38.68 10.90 -27.33
CA VAL A 824 39.24 12.02 -26.53
C VAL A 824 38.17 13.05 -26.16
N GLN A 825 37.19 13.31 -27.03
CA GLN A 825 36.07 14.24 -26.79
C GLN A 825 35.05 13.74 -25.75
N PHE A 826 35.01 12.45 -25.41
CA PHE A 826 34.05 11.82 -24.51
C PHE A 826 34.70 11.25 -23.25
N GLY A 827 35.91 11.65 -22.91
CA GLY A 827 36.60 11.23 -21.68
C GLY A 827 37.94 10.50 -21.86
N GLY A 828 38.30 10.12 -23.11
CA GLY A 828 39.59 9.57 -23.50
C GLY A 828 40.09 8.41 -22.62
N ALA A 829 41.35 8.47 -22.19
CA ALA A 829 41.99 7.43 -21.39
C ALA A 829 41.43 7.25 -19.97
N GLY A 830 40.44 8.06 -19.53
CA GLY A 830 39.75 7.92 -18.24
C GLY A 830 38.57 6.95 -18.28
N ILE A 831 38.16 6.47 -19.45
CA ILE A 831 37.02 5.57 -19.68
C ILE A 831 37.51 4.40 -20.55
N THR A 832 37.18 3.18 -20.10
CA THR A 832 37.37 1.97 -20.93
C THR A 832 36.01 1.54 -21.48
N VAL A 833 35.93 1.48 -22.81
CA VAL A 833 34.78 0.93 -23.57
C VAL A 833 35.00 -0.56 -23.73
N VAL A 834 34.01 -1.36 -23.39
CA VAL A 834 34.04 -2.82 -23.51
C VAL A 834 32.96 -3.27 -24.49
N ASP A 835 33.40 -3.96 -25.54
CA ASP A 835 32.54 -4.63 -26.51
C ASP A 835 32.37 -6.09 -26.08
N LEU A 836 31.11 -6.53 -25.88
CA LEU A 836 30.72 -7.87 -25.42
C LEU A 836 30.34 -8.74 -26.63
N LYS A 837 30.51 -10.05 -26.51
CA LYS A 837 30.25 -11.03 -27.60
C LYS A 837 28.77 -11.28 -27.80
#